data_65fa5383b94f494399d7685c0018a722
#
_entry.id   65fa5383b94f494399d7685c0018a722
#
_cell.length_a   1.000
_cell.length_b   1.000
_cell.length_c   1.000
_cell.angle_alpha   90.00
_cell.angle_beta   90.00
_cell.angle_gamma   90.00
#
_symmetry.space_group_name_H-M   'P 1'
#
loop_
_entity.id
_entity.type
_entity.pdbx_description
1 polymer ?
#
loop_
_entity_poly.entity_id
_entity_poly.type
_entity_poly.pdbx_seq_one_letter_code
_entity_poly.pdbx_strand_id
1 'polypeptide(L)'
;MYKFAPMIDRSTTIKIQEAAQIVDVVSDFVTLKKSGANYKGLCPFHDDRTPSFMVSPAKNYCKCFACGKGGSPVGFIMEHEQLSYPDALRYLAKKYGIQIEERELTAEERAAQSERESMFILNEWALRWFQRQMHETPDGRAIGLSYFRERGFRDDIIQKFQLGFCPKGRDVMSQSAMKEGYKEQYLVGTGLSIKREDGSVVDRFWGRVMFPWHTVGGKVAGFGGRVLDAATKGVAVKYQNSPESAIYSKRRELYGLFQAKQAIVKADQVYMVEGYTDVISMHQCGIENVVANSGTALTKEQIHLLHRFTNNITLLYDGDEAGIHAAQRGTDMLLAAGMNVQILLLPDGDDPDSFARKHTANDFRQYVEEHKVDFLKFKTTLAMNQAQNDPRKLSQLVADIVTSISFIPDEITRTLYIRETAQMMQMQEQMIYRAVQNQMSKNREEEYKRRNTPVTVGDQQPEADPSLAADPSRVVEPSTQGLSDIDAAPSALSTASVPPASSAREHAAPATELLLAQLIVRYGEKIICEAEDAEGNAVPLSVTEFIFYSLTQDGLAFAQPLAQVVLDKAMKHVHDEGFVAEKYFLSHRNQQLSQAAFQLCMDKEELSKYHSRDQQLVPDSSRLLELTTHVLADMKLSIVRQKINNVMADMKNPAMKSQQRELLVRFKELKDAESRLAKECGDRVLK
;
A
#
# COMPACT_ATOMS: atom_id res chain seq x y z
N MET A 1 13.58 13.02 -30.68
CA MET A 1 12.20 12.56 -30.86
C MET A 1 12.00 11.35 -29.95
N TYR A 2 11.54 11.56 -28.72
CA TYR A 2 11.26 10.45 -27.80
C TYR A 2 9.88 9.94 -28.11
N LYS A 3 9.79 8.66 -28.50
CA LYS A 3 8.50 7.98 -28.74
C LYS A 3 7.78 7.78 -27.40
N PHE A 4 6.57 8.28 -27.31
CA PHE A 4 5.63 8.07 -26.20
C PHE A 4 5.49 6.58 -25.90
N ALA A 5 5.39 6.23 -24.63
CA ALA A 5 5.20 4.86 -24.20
C ALA A 5 3.68 4.56 -24.08
N PRO A 6 3.07 3.97 -25.09
CA PRO A 6 1.64 3.66 -25.08
C PRO A 6 1.33 2.47 -24.21
N MET A 7 0.06 2.31 -23.84
CA MET A 7 -0.40 1.12 -23.13
C MET A 7 -0.32 -0.08 -24.07
N ILE A 8 0.42 -1.10 -23.63
CA ILE A 8 0.51 -2.38 -24.33
C ILE A 8 -0.90 -2.98 -24.42
N ASP A 9 -1.34 -3.32 -25.61
CA ASP A 9 -2.66 -3.90 -25.82
C ASP A 9 -2.79 -5.27 -25.14
N ARG A 10 -4.04 -5.73 -24.94
CA ARG A 10 -4.31 -6.97 -24.21
C ARG A 10 -3.73 -8.20 -24.94
N SER A 11 -3.78 -8.23 -26.25
CA SER A 11 -3.29 -9.35 -27.06
C SER A 11 -1.77 -9.48 -26.98
N THR A 12 -1.06 -8.37 -27.09
CA THR A 12 0.40 -8.30 -26.92
C THR A 12 0.81 -8.62 -25.47
N THR A 13 0.03 -8.15 -24.47
CA THR A 13 0.26 -8.52 -23.07
C THR A 13 0.19 -10.03 -22.86
N ILE A 14 -0.82 -10.69 -23.43
CA ILE A 14 -0.98 -12.15 -23.38
C ILE A 14 0.19 -12.85 -24.06
N LYS A 15 0.56 -12.43 -25.28
CA LYS A 15 1.72 -12.98 -26.01
C LYS A 15 3.02 -12.90 -25.18
N ILE A 16 3.26 -11.76 -24.51
CA ILE A 16 4.44 -11.58 -23.64
C ILE A 16 4.40 -12.52 -22.45
N GLN A 17 3.24 -12.64 -21.79
CA GLN A 17 3.06 -13.51 -20.62
C GLN A 17 3.19 -14.99 -20.99
N GLU A 18 2.74 -15.40 -22.16
CA GLU A 18 2.86 -16.76 -22.66
C GLU A 18 4.27 -17.14 -23.06
N ALA A 19 5.00 -16.22 -23.67
CA ALA A 19 6.39 -16.43 -24.05
C ALA A 19 7.33 -16.42 -22.82
N ALA A 20 7.00 -15.68 -21.78
CA ALA A 20 7.85 -15.51 -20.62
C ALA A 20 7.83 -16.75 -19.71
N GLN A 21 8.87 -17.59 -19.81
CA GLN A 21 9.05 -18.76 -18.96
C GLN A 21 9.79 -18.37 -17.69
N ILE A 22 9.23 -18.67 -16.50
CA ILE A 22 9.80 -18.27 -15.21
C ILE A 22 11.22 -18.76 -15.00
N VAL A 23 11.55 -19.98 -15.43
CA VAL A 23 12.89 -20.54 -15.28
C VAL A 23 13.89 -19.73 -16.10
N ASP A 24 13.55 -19.40 -17.34
CA ASP A 24 14.40 -18.63 -18.24
C ASP A 24 14.60 -17.18 -17.74
N VAL A 25 13.50 -16.55 -17.25
CA VAL A 25 13.56 -15.19 -16.69
C VAL A 25 14.39 -15.14 -15.41
N VAL A 26 14.18 -16.09 -14.49
CA VAL A 26 14.90 -16.11 -13.21
C VAL A 26 16.36 -16.52 -13.38
N SER A 27 16.68 -17.36 -14.35
CA SER A 27 18.06 -17.81 -14.61
C SER A 27 19.00 -16.69 -15.02
N ASP A 28 18.49 -15.55 -15.52
CA ASP A 28 19.31 -14.36 -15.80
C ASP A 28 19.89 -13.73 -14.51
N PHE A 29 19.27 -13.99 -13.36
CA PHE A 29 19.57 -13.32 -12.09
C PHE A 29 20.02 -14.30 -10.99
N VAL A 30 19.58 -15.56 -11.06
CA VAL A 30 19.77 -16.55 -10.01
C VAL A 30 20.26 -17.87 -10.59
N THR A 31 21.34 -18.42 -10.02
CA THR A 31 21.80 -19.77 -10.37
C THR A 31 20.82 -20.81 -9.83
N LEU A 32 20.09 -21.47 -10.73
CA LEU A 32 19.07 -22.45 -10.40
C LEU A 32 19.61 -23.88 -10.48
N LYS A 33 19.31 -24.72 -9.46
CA LYS A 33 19.58 -26.16 -9.45
C LYS A 33 18.28 -26.95 -9.50
N LYS A 34 18.20 -28.00 -10.31
CA LYS A 34 16.99 -28.82 -10.43
C LYS A 34 16.71 -29.55 -9.11
N SER A 35 15.48 -29.52 -8.66
CA SER A 35 14.98 -30.14 -7.42
C SER A 35 13.65 -30.83 -7.70
N GLY A 36 13.64 -32.08 -8.11
CA GLY A 36 12.44 -32.77 -8.58
C GLY A 36 11.87 -32.19 -9.85
N ALA A 37 10.58 -31.83 -9.84
CA ALA A 37 9.88 -31.14 -10.92
C ALA A 37 10.15 -29.62 -10.96
N ASN A 38 10.75 -29.05 -9.90
CA ASN A 38 11.00 -27.63 -9.73
C ASN A 38 12.50 -27.31 -9.78
N TYR A 39 12.84 -26.03 -9.70
CA TYR A 39 14.20 -25.53 -9.53
C TYR A 39 14.32 -24.80 -8.19
N LYS A 40 15.54 -24.78 -7.62
CA LYS A 40 15.85 -24.17 -6.35
C LYS A 40 17.12 -23.33 -6.46
N GLY A 41 17.14 -22.15 -5.85
CA GLY A 41 18.28 -21.23 -5.82
C GLY A 41 18.33 -20.40 -4.55
N LEU A 42 19.34 -19.54 -4.44
CA LEU A 42 19.39 -18.50 -3.41
C LEU A 42 18.41 -17.40 -3.79
N CYS A 43 17.74 -16.82 -2.80
CA CYS A 43 16.76 -15.78 -3.04
C CYS A 43 17.42 -14.46 -3.48
N PRO A 44 16.98 -13.83 -4.58
CA PRO A 44 17.53 -12.55 -4.99
C PRO A 44 16.94 -11.34 -4.23
N PHE A 45 15.96 -11.59 -3.36
CA PHE A 45 15.22 -10.53 -2.65
C PHE A 45 15.66 -10.35 -1.19
N HIS A 46 16.45 -11.27 -0.62
CA HIS A 46 17.03 -11.17 0.72
C HIS A 46 18.37 -11.93 0.77
N ASP A 47 19.17 -11.67 1.79
CA ASP A 47 20.44 -12.40 2.00
C ASP A 47 20.13 -13.85 2.45
N ASP A 48 20.26 -14.79 1.51
CA ASP A 48 19.89 -16.19 1.67
C ASP A 48 21.15 -17.06 1.74
N ARG A 49 21.38 -17.70 2.86
CA ARG A 49 22.53 -18.62 3.05
C ARG A 49 22.21 -20.05 2.65
N THR A 50 20.90 -20.37 2.60
CA THR A 50 20.42 -21.72 2.20
C THR A 50 19.39 -21.56 1.09
N PRO A 51 19.47 -22.34 -0.02
CA PRO A 51 18.55 -22.18 -1.13
C PRO A 51 17.08 -22.32 -0.69
N SER A 52 16.38 -21.21 -0.56
CA SER A 52 14.95 -21.12 -0.16
C SER A 52 14.04 -20.67 -1.30
N PHE A 53 14.62 -20.25 -2.42
CA PHE A 53 13.88 -19.72 -3.57
C PHE A 53 13.53 -20.85 -4.54
N MET A 54 12.22 -21.13 -4.67
CA MET A 54 11.70 -22.19 -5.54
C MET A 54 11.11 -21.60 -6.81
N VAL A 55 11.38 -22.25 -7.95
CA VAL A 55 10.86 -21.87 -9.26
C VAL A 55 10.15 -23.09 -9.86
N SER A 56 8.86 -22.95 -10.15
CA SER A 56 8.00 -23.98 -10.71
C SER A 56 7.75 -23.75 -12.20
N PRO A 57 8.36 -24.54 -13.09
CA PRO A 57 8.11 -24.44 -14.53
C PRO A 57 6.64 -24.71 -14.88
N ALA A 58 6.04 -25.73 -14.25
CA ALA A 58 4.67 -26.14 -14.52
C ALA A 58 3.64 -25.04 -14.18
N LYS A 59 3.90 -24.26 -13.13
CA LYS A 59 3.03 -23.15 -12.71
C LYS A 59 3.49 -21.81 -13.28
N ASN A 60 4.59 -21.76 -13.98
CA ASN A 60 5.25 -20.53 -14.47
C ASN A 60 5.39 -19.45 -13.38
N TYR A 61 5.83 -19.84 -12.17
CA TYR A 61 5.83 -19.03 -10.97
C TYR A 61 7.05 -19.31 -10.08
N CYS A 62 7.54 -18.31 -9.34
CA CYS A 62 8.60 -18.45 -8.36
C CYS A 62 8.17 -17.94 -6.98
N LYS A 63 8.74 -18.52 -5.90
CA LYS A 63 8.51 -18.07 -4.52
C LYS A 63 9.68 -18.40 -3.62
N CYS A 64 10.06 -17.47 -2.78
CA CYS A 64 10.94 -17.72 -1.65
C CYS A 64 10.14 -18.18 -0.43
N PHE A 65 10.48 -19.31 0.16
CA PHE A 65 9.82 -19.82 1.36
C PHE A 65 10.32 -19.16 2.65
N ALA A 66 11.46 -18.46 2.59
CA ALA A 66 11.97 -17.73 3.74
C ALA A 66 11.38 -16.33 3.85
N CYS A 67 11.42 -15.52 2.77
CA CYS A 67 10.90 -14.14 2.81
C CYS A 67 9.51 -13.96 2.19
N GLY A 68 8.90 -15.03 1.64
CA GLY A 68 7.55 -14.98 1.05
C GLY A 68 7.46 -14.30 -0.32
N LYS A 69 8.50 -13.59 -0.78
CA LYS A 69 8.53 -12.89 -2.07
C LYS A 69 8.55 -13.86 -3.25
N GLY A 70 7.89 -13.46 -4.34
CA GLY A 70 7.84 -14.24 -5.58
C GLY A 70 6.76 -13.71 -6.50
N GLY A 71 6.54 -14.39 -7.64
CA GLY A 71 5.55 -13.94 -8.61
C GLY A 71 5.62 -14.71 -9.93
N SER A 72 4.75 -14.30 -10.87
CA SER A 72 4.85 -14.65 -12.29
C SER A 72 6.13 -14.05 -12.90
N PRO A 73 6.55 -14.39 -14.12
CA PRO A 73 7.69 -13.76 -14.78
C PRO A 73 7.64 -12.23 -14.77
N VAL A 74 6.47 -11.64 -15.03
CA VAL A 74 6.28 -10.18 -14.95
C VAL A 74 6.43 -9.69 -13.51
N GLY A 75 5.79 -10.38 -12.55
CA GLY A 75 5.89 -10.04 -11.13
C GLY A 75 7.32 -10.12 -10.60
N PHE A 76 8.09 -11.13 -11.03
CA PHE A 76 9.51 -11.27 -10.68
C PHE A 76 10.33 -10.08 -11.19
N ILE A 77 10.17 -9.68 -12.47
CA ILE A 77 10.88 -8.52 -13.04
C ILE A 77 10.46 -7.22 -12.37
N MET A 78 9.15 -7.05 -12.07
CA MET A 78 8.67 -5.89 -11.31
C MET A 78 9.35 -5.76 -9.95
N GLU A 79 9.47 -6.88 -9.24
CA GLU A 79 10.04 -6.92 -7.89
C GLU A 79 11.57 -6.78 -7.93
N HIS A 80 12.24 -7.51 -8.83
CA HIS A 80 13.70 -7.54 -8.92
C HIS A 80 14.28 -6.23 -9.47
N GLU A 81 13.76 -5.76 -10.59
CA GLU A 81 14.24 -4.55 -11.28
C GLU A 81 13.54 -3.27 -10.79
N GLN A 82 12.60 -3.40 -9.86
CA GLN A 82 11.81 -2.27 -9.33
C GLN A 82 11.08 -1.50 -10.44
N LEU A 83 10.58 -2.22 -11.44
CA LEU A 83 9.90 -1.66 -12.60
C LEU A 83 8.38 -1.58 -12.39
N SER A 84 7.74 -0.64 -13.10
CA SER A 84 6.28 -0.64 -13.23
C SER A 84 5.81 -1.84 -14.08
N TYR A 85 4.55 -2.23 -13.96
CA TYR A 85 3.99 -3.32 -14.75
C TYR A 85 4.17 -3.13 -16.28
N PRO A 86 3.90 -1.95 -16.87
CA PRO A 86 4.18 -1.72 -18.28
C PRO A 86 5.67 -1.82 -18.64
N ASP A 87 6.56 -1.36 -17.74
CA ASP A 87 8.00 -1.41 -18.02
C ASP A 87 8.55 -2.84 -17.89
N ALA A 88 8.01 -3.64 -16.97
CA ALA A 88 8.33 -5.07 -16.87
C ALA A 88 7.86 -5.84 -18.12
N LEU A 89 6.68 -5.51 -18.66
CA LEU A 89 6.22 -6.07 -19.93
C LEU A 89 7.13 -5.68 -21.10
N ARG A 90 7.59 -4.43 -21.18
CA ARG A 90 8.56 -3.98 -22.19
C ARG A 90 9.90 -4.70 -22.07
N TYR A 91 10.37 -4.90 -20.83
CA TYR A 91 11.58 -5.66 -20.55
C TYR A 91 11.46 -7.09 -21.12
N LEU A 92 10.38 -7.78 -20.79
CA LEU A 92 10.12 -9.15 -21.28
C LEU A 92 9.89 -9.20 -22.80
N ALA A 93 9.14 -8.26 -23.36
CA ALA A 93 8.96 -8.14 -24.80
C ALA A 93 10.28 -8.01 -25.54
N LYS A 94 11.20 -7.17 -25.00
CA LYS A 94 12.56 -7.03 -25.55
C LYS A 94 13.35 -8.33 -25.43
N LYS A 95 13.29 -9.04 -24.29
CA LYS A 95 13.96 -10.32 -24.09
C LYS A 95 13.51 -11.39 -25.10
N TYR A 96 12.19 -11.45 -25.36
CA TYR A 96 11.60 -12.49 -26.24
C TYR A 96 11.39 -12.02 -27.68
N GLY A 97 11.84 -10.83 -28.05
CA GLY A 97 11.72 -10.29 -29.41
C GLY A 97 10.29 -10.00 -29.86
N ILE A 98 9.37 -9.78 -28.92
CA ILE A 98 7.97 -9.52 -29.20
C ILE A 98 7.77 -8.03 -29.52
N GLN A 99 7.23 -7.73 -30.70
CA GLN A 99 6.82 -6.37 -31.03
C GLN A 99 5.56 -5.99 -30.22
N ILE A 100 5.62 -4.82 -29.59
CA ILE A 100 4.50 -4.30 -28.78
C ILE A 100 3.52 -3.60 -29.73
N GLU A 101 2.33 -4.15 -29.88
CA GLU A 101 1.21 -3.47 -30.52
C GLU A 101 0.56 -2.53 -29.51
N GLU A 102 0.51 -1.26 -29.84
CA GLU A 102 0.10 -0.17 -28.95
C GLU A 102 -1.38 0.13 -29.13
N ARG A 103 -2.18 0.02 -28.06
CA ARG A 103 -3.58 0.46 -28.08
C ARG A 103 -3.63 1.97 -28.28
N GLU A 104 -4.41 2.43 -29.24
CA GLU A 104 -4.70 3.86 -29.37
C GLU A 104 -5.42 4.39 -28.13
N LEU A 105 -4.74 5.29 -27.40
CA LEU A 105 -5.33 6.03 -26.30
C LEU A 105 -6.39 6.99 -26.82
N THR A 106 -7.41 7.30 -26.01
CA THR A 106 -8.35 8.39 -26.32
C THR A 106 -7.60 9.72 -26.42
N ALA A 107 -8.19 10.70 -27.11
CA ALA A 107 -7.56 12.02 -27.23
C ALA A 107 -7.29 12.67 -25.87
N GLU A 108 -8.18 12.46 -24.90
CA GLU A 108 -8.04 12.95 -23.51
C GLU A 108 -6.93 12.23 -22.74
N GLU A 109 -6.86 10.90 -22.85
CA GLU A 109 -5.80 10.10 -22.23
C GLU A 109 -4.41 10.45 -22.81
N ARG A 110 -4.33 10.67 -24.13
CA ARG A 110 -3.08 11.15 -24.80
C ARG A 110 -2.69 12.52 -24.30
N ALA A 111 -3.65 13.44 -24.17
CA ALA A 111 -3.39 14.79 -23.67
C ALA A 111 -2.87 14.78 -22.24
N ALA A 112 -3.54 14.04 -21.33
CA ALA A 112 -3.13 13.92 -19.93
C ALA A 112 -1.76 13.23 -19.77
N GLN A 113 -1.49 12.18 -20.55
CA GLN A 113 -0.18 11.53 -20.56
C GLN A 113 0.92 12.43 -21.11
N SER A 114 0.65 13.17 -22.19
CA SER A 114 1.55 14.14 -22.78
C SER A 114 1.87 15.30 -21.81
N GLU A 115 0.86 15.75 -21.06
CA GLU A 115 1.02 16.78 -20.03
C GLU A 115 1.94 16.30 -18.90
N ARG A 116 1.67 15.12 -18.34
CA ARG A 116 2.52 14.53 -17.30
C ARG A 116 3.95 14.32 -17.77
N GLU A 117 4.15 13.86 -19.00
CA GLU A 117 5.49 13.66 -19.55
C GLU A 117 6.20 14.98 -19.77
N SER A 118 5.51 16.01 -20.25
CA SER A 118 6.04 17.37 -20.38
C SER A 118 6.48 17.93 -19.02
N MET A 119 5.73 17.68 -17.96
CA MET A 119 6.08 18.07 -16.59
C MET A 119 7.34 17.34 -16.10
N PHE A 120 7.50 16.04 -16.35
CA PHE A 120 8.71 15.29 -15.99
C PHE A 120 9.93 15.79 -16.76
N ILE A 121 9.78 16.07 -18.07
CA ILE A 121 10.86 16.62 -18.90
C ILE A 121 11.31 18.00 -18.38
N LEU A 122 10.35 18.84 -17.98
CA LEU A 122 10.64 20.14 -17.39
C LEU A 122 11.36 20.00 -16.02
N ASN A 123 10.90 19.11 -15.15
CA ASN A 123 11.56 18.88 -13.86
C ASN A 123 12.99 18.35 -14.03
N GLU A 124 13.21 17.47 -15.00
CA GLU A 124 14.56 16.96 -15.33
C GLU A 124 15.47 18.06 -15.88
N TRP A 125 14.92 18.98 -16.68
CA TRP A 125 15.63 20.19 -17.12
C TRP A 125 15.97 21.10 -15.92
N ALA A 126 15.00 21.35 -15.04
CA ALA A 126 15.18 22.19 -13.85
C ALA A 126 16.24 21.61 -12.91
N LEU A 127 16.26 20.28 -12.73
CA LEU A 127 17.31 19.59 -11.98
C LEU A 127 18.69 19.92 -12.52
N ARG A 128 18.89 19.73 -13.83
CA ARG A 128 20.18 20.02 -14.49
C ARG A 128 20.52 21.51 -14.42
N TRP A 129 19.52 22.36 -14.52
CA TRP A 129 19.69 23.80 -14.40
C TRP A 129 20.16 24.20 -13.00
N PHE A 130 19.53 23.70 -11.93
CA PHE A 130 19.93 23.95 -10.53
C PHE A 130 21.33 23.41 -10.22
N GLN A 131 21.70 22.26 -10.77
CA GLN A 131 23.05 21.71 -10.64
C GLN A 131 24.08 22.60 -11.36
N ARG A 132 23.81 23.04 -12.59
CA ARG A 132 24.68 23.99 -13.32
C ARG A 132 24.82 25.30 -12.55
N GLN A 133 23.73 25.86 -12.05
CA GLN A 133 23.80 27.07 -11.22
C GLN A 133 24.72 26.87 -10.03
N MET A 134 24.66 25.74 -9.34
CA MET A 134 25.50 25.47 -8.18
C MET A 134 26.99 25.32 -8.52
N HIS A 135 27.32 24.63 -9.62
CA HIS A 135 28.69 24.25 -9.92
C HIS A 135 29.40 25.25 -10.85
N GLU A 136 28.70 25.94 -11.76
CA GLU A 136 29.30 26.73 -12.80
C GLU A 136 29.28 28.24 -12.50
N THR A 137 28.34 28.72 -11.66
CA THR A 137 28.28 30.17 -11.34
C THR A 137 29.09 30.52 -10.10
N PRO A 138 29.63 31.76 -9.99
CA PRO A 138 30.34 32.23 -8.80
C PRO A 138 29.45 32.16 -7.53
N ASP A 139 28.22 32.68 -7.62
CA ASP A 139 27.27 32.66 -6.50
C ASP A 139 26.90 31.25 -6.12
N GLY A 140 26.68 30.35 -7.08
CA GLY A 140 26.39 28.96 -6.83
C GLY A 140 27.46 28.23 -6.03
N ARG A 141 28.74 28.49 -6.38
CA ARG A 141 29.90 27.94 -5.66
C ARG A 141 30.07 28.55 -4.28
N ALA A 142 29.98 29.89 -4.19
CA ALA A 142 30.23 30.61 -2.95
C ALA A 142 29.08 30.45 -1.93
N ILE A 143 27.85 30.22 -2.35
CA ILE A 143 26.67 30.15 -1.50
C ILE A 143 26.11 28.72 -1.44
N GLY A 144 25.73 28.15 -2.60
CA GLY A 144 25.03 26.87 -2.67
C GLY A 144 25.94 25.68 -2.33
N LEU A 145 27.08 25.56 -3.01
CA LEU A 145 28.02 24.46 -2.78
C LEU A 145 28.72 24.60 -1.42
N SER A 146 29.08 25.82 -1.01
CA SER A 146 29.66 26.11 0.30
C SER A 146 28.75 25.64 1.43
N TYR A 147 27.46 25.94 1.33
CA TYR A 147 26.47 25.49 2.32
C TYR A 147 26.49 23.98 2.54
N PHE A 148 26.52 23.18 1.48
CA PHE A 148 26.54 21.73 1.59
C PHE A 148 27.87 21.23 2.17
N ARG A 149 29.00 21.82 1.75
CA ARG A 149 30.32 21.47 2.27
C ARG A 149 30.52 21.88 3.73
N GLU A 150 30.01 23.03 4.14
CA GLU A 150 30.01 23.48 5.56
C GLU A 150 29.17 22.57 6.45
N ARG A 151 28.14 21.93 5.87
CA ARG A 151 27.40 20.86 6.55
C ARG A 151 28.13 19.53 6.61
N GLY A 152 29.29 19.41 5.99
CA GLY A 152 30.10 18.19 5.98
C GLY A 152 29.71 17.21 4.89
N PHE A 153 28.88 17.61 3.90
CA PHE A 153 28.54 16.71 2.79
C PHE A 153 29.69 16.62 1.79
N ARG A 154 30.05 15.37 1.45
CA ARG A 154 31.07 15.09 0.42
C ARG A 154 30.52 15.31 -0.99
N ASP A 155 31.39 15.61 -1.91
CA ASP A 155 31.01 15.89 -3.30
C ASP A 155 30.35 14.69 -3.99
N ASP A 156 30.74 13.43 -3.67
CA ASP A 156 30.12 12.21 -4.17
C ASP A 156 28.64 12.10 -3.69
N ILE A 157 28.35 12.50 -2.47
CA ILE A 157 27.01 12.51 -1.89
C ILE A 157 26.16 13.63 -2.48
N ILE A 158 26.73 14.84 -2.63
CA ILE A 158 26.09 15.98 -3.31
C ILE A 158 25.65 15.56 -4.72
N GLN A 159 26.52 14.86 -5.45
CA GLN A 159 26.22 14.33 -6.78
C GLN A 159 25.17 13.20 -6.73
N LYS A 160 25.28 12.24 -5.79
CA LYS A 160 24.36 11.12 -5.66
C LYS A 160 22.92 11.57 -5.39
N PHE A 161 22.75 12.59 -4.56
CA PHE A 161 21.45 13.19 -4.25
C PHE A 161 21.06 14.29 -5.23
N GLN A 162 21.90 14.59 -6.22
CA GLN A 162 21.67 15.58 -7.30
C GLN A 162 21.29 16.96 -6.75
N LEU A 163 21.95 17.38 -5.67
CA LEU A 163 21.67 18.64 -5.01
C LEU A 163 21.97 19.81 -5.94
N GLY A 164 21.31 20.95 -5.73
CA GLY A 164 21.42 22.11 -6.60
C GLY A 164 21.25 23.44 -5.87
N PHE A 165 21.25 24.52 -6.64
CA PHE A 165 21.04 25.88 -6.15
C PHE A 165 20.19 26.70 -7.10
N CYS A 166 19.22 27.44 -6.56
CA CYS A 166 18.44 28.44 -7.28
C CYS A 166 18.93 29.84 -6.85
N PRO A 167 19.41 30.69 -7.75
CA PRO A 167 19.93 32.03 -7.42
C PRO A 167 18.83 32.96 -6.91
N LYS A 168 19.25 34.15 -6.40
CA LYS A 168 18.35 35.14 -5.76
C LYS A 168 17.41 35.89 -6.72
N GLY A 169 17.55 35.78 -8.03
CA GLY A 169 16.65 36.43 -8.98
C GLY A 169 15.26 35.81 -8.96
N ARG A 170 14.20 36.63 -8.97
CA ARG A 170 12.84 36.18 -8.80
C ARG A 170 12.24 35.37 -9.96
N ASP A 171 12.86 35.48 -11.17
CA ASP A 171 12.33 34.95 -12.43
C ASP A 171 13.43 34.34 -13.31
N VAL A 172 14.65 34.17 -12.78
CA VAL A 172 15.83 33.74 -13.55
C VAL A 172 15.65 32.33 -14.11
N MET A 173 15.12 31.43 -13.34
CA MET A 173 14.88 30.05 -13.77
C MET A 173 13.72 29.98 -14.77
N SER A 174 12.58 30.64 -14.48
CA SER A 174 11.44 30.66 -15.38
C SER A 174 11.73 31.31 -16.71
N GLN A 175 12.49 32.44 -16.74
CA GLN A 175 12.95 33.05 -17.97
C GLN A 175 13.88 32.15 -18.77
N SER A 176 14.84 31.48 -18.12
CA SER A 176 15.72 30.51 -18.77
C SER A 176 14.91 29.35 -19.38
N ALA A 177 13.92 28.81 -18.66
CA ALA A 177 13.06 27.74 -19.16
C ALA A 177 12.25 28.19 -20.39
N MET A 178 11.59 29.34 -20.30
CA MET A 178 10.80 29.88 -21.42
C MET A 178 11.67 30.21 -22.66
N LYS A 179 12.89 30.70 -22.44
CA LYS A 179 13.86 30.94 -23.54
C LYS A 179 14.27 29.64 -24.23
N GLU A 180 14.34 28.53 -23.51
CA GLU A 180 14.61 27.19 -24.06
C GLU A 180 13.36 26.48 -24.61
N GLY A 181 12.20 27.19 -24.64
CA GLY A 181 10.97 26.71 -25.28
C GLY A 181 9.99 25.96 -24.36
N TYR A 182 10.25 25.95 -23.05
CA TYR A 182 9.30 25.36 -22.09
C TYR A 182 8.09 26.30 -21.86
N LYS A 183 6.90 25.72 -21.81
CA LYS A 183 5.64 26.48 -21.67
C LYS A 183 5.40 26.89 -20.22
N GLU A 184 4.93 28.12 -20.03
CA GLU A 184 4.55 28.69 -18.73
C GLU A 184 3.58 27.78 -17.94
N GLN A 185 2.59 27.18 -18.62
CA GLN A 185 1.62 26.30 -17.98
C GLN A 185 2.26 25.14 -17.22
N TYR A 186 3.36 24.58 -17.72
CA TYR A 186 4.07 23.49 -17.05
C TYR A 186 4.95 23.98 -15.91
N LEU A 187 5.53 25.20 -16.00
CA LEU A 187 6.25 25.84 -14.91
C LEU A 187 5.34 26.07 -13.69
N VAL A 188 4.12 26.53 -13.95
CA VAL A 188 3.10 26.75 -12.91
C VAL A 188 2.55 25.39 -12.44
N GLY A 189 2.24 24.48 -13.36
CA GLY A 189 1.65 23.18 -13.06
C GLY A 189 2.56 22.27 -12.22
N THR A 190 3.88 22.32 -12.40
CA THR A 190 4.87 21.61 -11.56
C THR A 190 5.18 22.35 -10.26
N GLY A 191 4.72 23.60 -10.14
CA GLY A 191 5.02 24.47 -9.01
C GLY A 191 6.48 24.95 -8.95
N LEU A 192 7.23 24.88 -10.04
CA LEU A 192 8.55 25.52 -10.17
C LEU A 192 8.41 27.04 -10.13
N SER A 193 7.31 27.56 -10.68
CA SER A 193 6.98 28.99 -10.69
C SER A 193 5.57 29.25 -10.19
N ILE A 194 5.32 30.48 -9.81
CA ILE A 194 4.02 31.00 -9.33
C ILE A 194 3.58 32.10 -10.30
N LYS A 195 2.37 32.01 -10.81
CA LYS A 195 1.74 33.09 -11.57
C LYS A 195 1.02 34.04 -10.61
N ARG A 196 1.37 35.31 -10.65
CA ARG A 196 0.75 36.36 -9.82
C ARG A 196 -0.50 36.93 -10.50
N GLU A 197 -1.27 37.69 -9.75
CA GLU A 197 -2.49 38.36 -10.24
C GLU A 197 -2.20 39.37 -11.35
N ASP A 198 -1.04 40.00 -11.34
CA ASP A 198 -0.55 40.91 -12.40
C ASP A 198 -0.09 40.19 -13.69
N GLY A 199 -0.20 38.84 -13.72
CA GLY A 199 0.23 38.01 -14.83
C GLY A 199 1.72 37.68 -14.85
N SER A 200 2.54 38.24 -13.94
CA SER A 200 3.97 37.93 -13.86
C SER A 200 4.22 36.53 -13.33
N VAL A 201 5.27 35.87 -13.85
CA VAL A 201 5.71 34.53 -13.41
C VAL A 201 6.96 34.70 -12.57
N VAL A 202 6.93 34.17 -11.34
CA VAL A 202 8.05 34.24 -10.41
C VAL A 202 8.47 32.86 -9.98
N ASP A 203 9.78 32.67 -9.79
CA ASP A 203 10.35 31.38 -9.34
C ASP A 203 9.97 31.09 -7.90
N ARG A 204 9.46 29.89 -7.63
CA ARG A 204 9.09 29.48 -6.27
C ARG A 204 10.30 29.36 -5.35
N PHE A 205 11.42 28.90 -5.88
CA PHE A 205 12.59 28.49 -5.10
C PHE A 205 13.77 29.47 -5.15
N TRP A 206 13.54 30.71 -5.55
CA TRP A 206 14.62 31.70 -5.62
C TRP A 206 15.39 31.85 -4.30
N GLY A 207 16.73 31.93 -4.38
CA GLY A 207 17.61 32.07 -3.22
C GLY A 207 17.71 30.85 -2.31
N ARG A 208 17.47 29.62 -2.85
CA ARG A 208 17.41 28.39 -2.06
C ARG A 208 18.40 27.33 -2.58
N VAL A 209 18.93 26.52 -1.66
CA VAL A 209 19.52 25.22 -2.02
C VAL A 209 18.41 24.21 -2.27
N MET A 210 18.64 23.32 -3.25
CA MET A 210 17.61 22.49 -3.85
C MET A 210 17.83 21.01 -3.53
N PHE A 211 16.74 20.33 -3.16
CA PHE A 211 16.66 18.91 -2.85
C PHE A 211 15.65 18.27 -3.80
N PRO A 212 16.08 17.52 -4.82
CA PRO A 212 15.15 16.91 -5.78
C PRO A 212 14.42 15.72 -5.15
N TRP A 213 13.11 15.62 -5.42
CA TRP A 213 12.29 14.48 -5.08
C TRP A 213 12.15 13.56 -6.27
N HIS A 214 12.42 12.26 -6.05
CA HIS A 214 12.35 11.27 -7.09
C HIS A 214 11.16 10.33 -6.86
N THR A 215 10.48 9.96 -7.93
CA THR A 215 9.58 8.80 -7.92
C THR A 215 10.38 7.53 -7.61
N VAL A 216 9.72 6.44 -7.26
CA VAL A 216 10.36 5.13 -7.09
C VAL A 216 11.17 4.72 -8.33
N GLY A 217 10.71 5.10 -9.53
CA GLY A 217 11.38 4.86 -10.81
C GLY A 217 12.55 5.81 -11.14
N GLY A 218 12.85 6.79 -10.28
CA GLY A 218 13.97 7.73 -10.45
C GLY A 218 13.68 8.95 -11.31
N LYS A 219 12.44 9.20 -11.73
CA LYS A 219 12.06 10.46 -12.40
C LYS A 219 11.92 11.57 -11.35
N VAL A 220 12.31 12.80 -11.69
CA VAL A 220 12.18 13.96 -10.79
C VAL A 220 10.71 14.39 -10.71
N ALA A 221 10.08 14.12 -9.58
CA ALA A 221 8.66 14.46 -9.34
C ALA A 221 8.49 15.93 -8.90
N GLY A 222 9.40 16.43 -8.06
CA GLY A 222 9.33 17.77 -7.49
C GLY A 222 10.62 18.17 -6.80
N PHE A 223 10.57 19.23 -6.02
CA PHE A 223 11.74 19.78 -5.33
C PHE A 223 11.37 20.25 -3.92
N GLY A 224 12.34 20.16 -3.00
CA GLY A 224 12.40 20.90 -1.78
C GLY A 224 13.44 22.00 -1.87
N GLY A 225 13.19 23.15 -1.27
CA GLY A 225 14.13 24.27 -1.26
C GLY A 225 14.33 24.81 0.14
N ARG A 226 15.58 24.93 0.61
CA ARG A 226 15.91 25.57 1.89
C ARG A 226 16.51 26.95 1.67
N VAL A 227 15.95 27.96 2.36
CA VAL A 227 16.47 29.32 2.34
C VAL A 227 17.75 29.41 3.17
N LEU A 228 18.76 30.15 2.66
CA LEU A 228 20.08 30.29 3.30
C LEU A 228 20.27 31.61 4.06
N ASP A 229 19.45 32.62 3.77
CA ASP A 229 19.66 33.98 4.26
C ASP A 229 19.17 34.13 5.72
N ALA A 230 20.09 34.43 6.63
CA ALA A 230 19.78 34.71 8.03
C ALA A 230 18.94 36.01 8.23
N ALA A 231 18.97 36.92 7.23
CA ALA A 231 18.23 38.16 7.26
C ALA A 231 16.70 37.98 7.07
N THR A 232 16.28 36.80 6.62
CA THR A 232 14.85 36.44 6.45
C THR A 232 14.23 35.80 7.69
N LYS A 233 14.83 35.90 8.85
CA LYS A 233 14.25 35.45 10.13
C LYS A 233 12.88 36.12 10.33
N GLY A 234 11.82 35.33 10.18
CA GLY A 234 10.43 35.78 10.37
C GLY A 234 9.65 36.10 9.09
N VAL A 235 10.25 36.11 7.88
CA VAL A 235 9.59 36.48 6.62
C VAL A 235 9.52 35.35 5.61
N ALA A 236 10.42 34.36 5.67
CA ALA A 236 10.42 33.23 4.72
C ALA A 236 10.37 31.87 5.45
N VAL A 237 9.56 30.97 4.94
CA VAL A 237 9.51 29.58 5.36
C VAL A 237 10.88 28.93 5.12
N LYS A 238 11.48 28.36 6.19
CA LYS A 238 12.83 27.76 6.17
C LYS A 238 12.95 26.68 5.08
N TYR A 239 11.98 25.77 4.98
CA TYR A 239 11.87 24.74 3.95
C TYR A 239 10.58 24.94 3.16
N GLN A 240 10.65 24.84 1.85
CA GLN A 240 9.51 24.94 0.94
C GLN A 240 9.54 23.78 -0.05
N ASN A 241 8.43 23.08 -0.19
CA ASN A 241 8.29 21.96 -1.13
C ASN A 241 7.48 22.38 -2.37
N SER A 242 7.63 21.60 -3.46
CA SER A 242 6.69 21.67 -4.58
C SER A 242 5.25 21.46 -4.06
N PRO A 243 4.25 22.15 -4.64
CA PRO A 243 2.85 21.88 -4.34
C PRO A 243 2.41 20.54 -4.93
N GLU A 244 1.25 20.07 -4.53
CA GLU A 244 0.59 18.92 -5.17
C GLU A 244 0.44 19.19 -6.69
N SER A 245 0.73 18.20 -7.52
CA SER A 245 0.65 18.30 -8.97
C SER A 245 0.29 16.95 -9.61
N ALA A 246 0.11 16.92 -10.92
CA ALA A 246 -0.14 15.67 -11.65
C ALA A 246 1.01 14.65 -11.53
N ILE A 247 2.23 15.08 -11.17
CA ILE A 247 3.44 14.24 -11.07
C ILE A 247 4.07 14.18 -9.67
N TYR A 248 3.63 15.00 -8.73
CA TYR A 248 4.14 15.04 -7.36
C TYR A 248 3.00 15.04 -6.35
N SER A 249 3.08 14.18 -5.38
CA SER A 249 2.19 14.17 -4.22
C SER A 249 2.98 13.96 -2.95
N LYS A 250 3.01 14.96 -2.08
CA LYS A 250 3.68 14.90 -0.78
C LYS A 250 3.15 13.79 0.11
N ARG A 251 1.88 13.40 -0.08
CA ARG A 251 1.23 12.31 0.65
C ARG A 251 1.64 10.91 0.18
N ARG A 252 2.23 10.77 -1.02
CA ARG A 252 2.57 9.48 -1.64
C ARG A 252 4.05 9.26 -1.78
N GLU A 253 4.85 10.33 -1.80
CA GLU A 253 6.28 10.27 -2.02
C GLU A 253 7.03 10.27 -0.68
N LEU A 254 8.22 9.65 -0.67
CA LEU A 254 9.18 9.68 0.43
C LEU A 254 10.53 10.15 -0.10
N TYR A 255 11.11 11.15 0.54
CA TYR A 255 12.42 11.65 0.16
C TYR A 255 13.50 10.58 0.39
N GLY A 256 14.39 10.41 -0.56
CA GLY A 256 15.47 9.42 -0.50
C GLY A 256 15.07 7.99 -0.90
N LEU A 257 13.79 7.69 -1.13
CA LEU A 257 13.36 6.32 -1.41
C LEU A 257 13.98 5.74 -2.69
N PHE A 258 14.16 6.55 -3.73
CA PHE A 258 14.83 6.10 -4.96
C PHE A 258 16.26 5.62 -4.68
N GLN A 259 17.02 6.37 -3.89
CA GLN A 259 18.39 6.02 -3.50
C GLN A 259 18.43 4.84 -2.52
N ALA A 260 17.44 4.74 -1.63
CA ALA A 260 17.40 3.79 -0.53
C ALA A 260 16.81 2.41 -0.89
N LYS A 261 15.99 2.31 -1.93
CA LYS A 261 15.15 1.12 -2.21
C LYS A 261 15.92 -0.20 -2.27
N GLN A 262 17.11 -0.24 -2.85
CA GLN A 262 17.92 -1.46 -2.92
C GLN A 262 18.51 -1.82 -1.55
N ALA A 263 18.97 -0.81 -0.80
CA ALA A 263 19.49 -1.00 0.55
C ALA A 263 18.38 -1.45 1.52
N ILE A 264 17.16 -0.91 1.39
CA ILE A 264 15.98 -1.34 2.17
C ILE A 264 15.69 -2.81 1.93
N VAL A 265 15.61 -3.24 0.67
CA VAL A 265 15.34 -4.65 0.32
C VAL A 265 16.46 -5.57 0.82
N LYS A 266 17.72 -5.15 0.66
CA LYS A 266 18.88 -5.94 1.11
C LYS A 266 18.95 -6.09 2.62
N ALA A 267 18.66 -5.02 3.37
CA ALA A 267 18.68 -5.02 4.83
C ALA A 267 17.38 -5.57 5.44
N ASP A 268 16.32 -5.73 4.64
CA ASP A 268 14.94 -5.97 5.07
C ASP A 268 14.52 -5.01 6.21
N GLN A 269 14.95 -3.76 6.12
CA GLN A 269 14.69 -2.72 7.13
C GLN A 269 14.76 -1.34 6.49
N VAL A 270 13.91 -0.42 6.94
CA VAL A 270 13.95 1.00 6.59
C VAL A 270 14.07 1.86 7.83
N TYR A 271 14.92 2.89 7.75
CA TYR A 271 14.97 3.99 8.73
C TYR A 271 14.13 5.16 8.23
N MET A 272 13.26 5.69 9.09
CA MET A 272 12.44 6.86 8.82
C MET A 272 12.93 8.02 9.66
N VAL A 273 13.26 9.13 9.01
CA VAL A 273 13.71 10.38 9.63
C VAL A 273 12.81 11.55 9.21
N GLU A 274 13.02 12.74 9.77
CA GLU A 274 12.15 13.88 9.52
C GLU A 274 12.55 14.70 8.29
N GLY A 275 13.85 14.92 8.06
CA GLY A 275 14.33 15.91 7.11
C GLY A 275 15.22 15.37 5.99
N TYR A 276 15.47 16.24 5.00
CA TYR A 276 16.35 15.94 3.88
C TYR A 276 17.79 15.70 4.30
N THR A 277 18.28 16.57 5.19
CA THR A 277 19.67 16.54 5.67
C THR A 277 19.96 15.29 6.45
N ASP A 278 18.97 14.78 7.22
CA ASP A 278 19.10 13.57 7.99
C ASP A 278 19.27 12.34 7.08
N VAL A 279 18.47 12.25 6.01
CA VAL A 279 18.63 11.21 4.99
C VAL A 279 20.02 11.26 4.37
N ILE A 280 20.49 12.43 3.99
CA ILE A 280 21.78 12.61 3.31
C ILE A 280 22.95 12.26 4.26
N SER A 281 22.88 12.71 5.52
CA SER A 281 23.90 12.47 6.54
C SER A 281 23.98 10.98 6.92
N MET A 282 22.85 10.31 7.14
CA MET A 282 22.82 8.88 7.41
C MET A 282 23.36 8.07 6.23
N HIS A 283 22.94 8.46 5.02
CA HIS A 283 23.40 7.80 3.80
C HIS A 283 24.93 7.94 3.63
N GLN A 284 25.48 9.13 3.94
CA GLN A 284 26.91 9.36 3.93
C GLN A 284 27.67 8.51 4.97
N CYS A 285 27.05 8.22 6.10
CA CYS A 285 27.57 7.32 7.12
C CYS A 285 27.43 5.83 6.76
N GLY A 286 26.87 5.50 5.57
CA GLY A 286 26.69 4.13 5.09
C GLY A 286 25.40 3.47 5.58
N ILE A 287 24.47 4.23 6.18
CA ILE A 287 23.10 3.80 6.48
C ILE A 287 22.23 4.23 5.30
N GLU A 288 22.31 3.45 4.20
CA GLU A 288 21.69 3.81 2.94
C GLU A 288 20.18 3.51 2.85
N ASN A 289 19.64 2.68 3.74
CA ASN A 289 18.23 2.31 3.82
C ASN A 289 17.39 3.30 4.61
N VAL A 290 17.56 4.60 4.34
CA VAL A 290 16.92 5.71 5.06
C VAL A 290 16.06 6.57 4.14
N VAL A 291 14.88 6.99 4.63
CA VAL A 291 13.91 7.84 3.94
C VAL A 291 13.34 8.90 4.88
N ALA A 292 12.76 9.97 4.33
CA ALA A 292 12.07 10.99 5.12
C ALA A 292 10.69 11.33 4.56
N ASN A 293 9.76 11.66 5.46
CA ASN A 293 8.45 12.23 5.13
C ASN A 293 8.50 13.76 4.91
N SER A 294 9.59 14.42 5.32
CA SER A 294 9.95 15.82 5.07
C SER A 294 8.84 16.84 5.37
N GLY A 295 8.45 16.91 6.64
CA GLY A 295 7.55 17.93 7.16
C GLY A 295 6.06 17.66 6.98
N THR A 296 5.67 16.38 6.92
CA THR A 296 4.28 15.91 7.02
C THR A 296 4.18 14.79 8.03
N ALA A 297 3.01 14.61 8.65
CA ALA A 297 2.72 13.37 9.34
C ALA A 297 2.74 12.19 8.35
N LEU A 298 3.18 11.02 8.82
CA LEU A 298 3.19 9.79 8.02
C LEU A 298 1.78 9.45 7.52
N THR A 299 1.65 9.14 6.24
CA THR A 299 0.37 8.84 5.59
C THR A 299 0.19 7.34 5.33
N LYS A 300 -1.06 6.91 5.13
CA LYS A 300 -1.36 5.52 4.76
C LYS A 300 -0.73 5.14 3.42
N GLU A 301 -0.69 6.07 2.47
CA GLU A 301 -0.10 5.88 1.16
C GLU A 301 1.42 5.66 1.24
N GLN A 302 2.12 6.43 2.09
CA GLN A 302 3.55 6.25 2.35
C GLN A 302 3.84 4.93 3.05
N ILE A 303 3.00 4.52 4.02
CA ILE A 303 3.11 3.21 4.68
C ILE A 303 2.95 2.08 3.66
N HIS A 304 1.92 2.13 2.81
CA HIS A 304 1.72 1.15 1.74
C HIS A 304 2.88 1.11 0.74
N LEU A 305 3.50 2.26 0.50
CA LEU A 305 4.67 2.34 -0.37
C LEU A 305 5.87 1.62 0.26
N LEU A 306 6.16 1.85 1.54
CA LEU A 306 7.25 1.17 2.26
C LEU A 306 7.01 -0.32 2.42
N HIS A 307 5.77 -0.72 2.70
CA HIS A 307 5.38 -2.12 2.86
C HIS A 307 5.65 -2.99 1.61
N ARG A 308 5.86 -2.36 0.45
CA ARG A 308 6.29 -3.05 -0.78
C ARG A 308 7.76 -3.50 -0.73
N PHE A 309 8.56 -2.91 0.13
CA PHE A 309 10.01 -3.15 0.21
C PHE A 309 10.40 -3.90 1.47
N THR A 310 9.76 -3.62 2.61
CA THR A 310 10.03 -4.27 3.90
C THR A 310 8.84 -4.13 4.85
N ASN A 311 8.76 -5.03 5.83
CA ASN A 311 7.82 -4.93 6.95
C ASN A 311 8.48 -4.31 8.20
N ASN A 312 9.81 -4.05 8.18
CA ASN A 312 10.55 -3.61 9.35
C ASN A 312 10.92 -2.13 9.20
N ILE A 313 10.45 -1.30 10.12
CA ILE A 313 10.72 0.14 10.15
C ILE A 313 11.31 0.55 11.49
N THR A 314 12.35 1.35 11.45
CA THR A 314 12.89 2.05 12.62
C THR A 314 12.66 3.55 12.47
N LEU A 315 11.96 4.14 13.41
CA LEU A 315 11.68 5.57 13.47
C LEU A 315 12.79 6.25 14.26
N LEU A 316 13.49 7.19 13.63
CA LEU A 316 14.45 8.05 14.28
C LEU A 316 13.81 9.42 14.45
N TYR A 317 13.63 9.82 15.68
CA TYR A 317 13.08 11.11 16.03
C TYR A 317 14.08 11.91 16.86
N ASP A 318 13.94 13.23 16.78
CA ASP A 318 14.61 14.14 17.69
C ASP A 318 14.22 13.78 19.13
N GLY A 319 15.17 13.77 20.04
CA GLY A 319 14.94 13.37 21.44
C GLY A 319 14.09 14.35 22.25
N ASP A 320 13.40 15.29 21.59
CA ASP A 320 12.52 16.27 22.23
C ASP A 320 11.08 15.76 22.43
N GLU A 321 10.28 16.47 23.22
CA GLU A 321 8.90 16.09 23.55
C GLU A 321 7.99 16.10 22.30
N ALA A 322 8.24 16.97 21.33
CA ALA A 322 7.49 17.05 20.09
C ALA A 322 7.75 15.85 19.18
N GLY A 323 9.02 15.42 19.07
CA GLY A 323 9.43 14.23 18.33
C GLY A 323 8.82 12.95 18.93
N ILE A 324 8.80 12.82 20.26
CA ILE A 324 8.16 11.70 20.97
C ILE A 324 6.65 11.64 20.65
N HIS A 325 5.94 12.77 20.67
CA HIS A 325 4.52 12.81 20.31
C HIS A 325 4.25 12.54 18.82
N ALA A 326 5.15 12.96 17.93
CA ALA A 326 5.07 12.65 16.51
C ALA A 326 5.26 11.14 16.26
N ALA A 327 6.22 10.53 16.99
CA ALA A 327 6.44 9.08 16.99
C ALA A 327 5.17 8.30 17.32
N GLN A 328 4.46 8.69 18.37
CA GLN A 328 3.27 7.99 18.84
C GLN A 328 2.14 7.96 17.81
N ARG A 329 1.88 9.08 17.14
CA ARG A 329 0.76 9.17 16.16
C ARG A 329 0.97 8.37 14.88
N GLY A 330 2.20 8.35 14.36
CA GLY A 330 2.53 7.59 13.14
C GLY A 330 2.59 6.08 13.37
N THR A 331 2.93 5.66 14.58
CA THR A 331 3.19 4.25 14.93
C THR A 331 1.93 3.41 14.92
N ASP A 332 0.81 3.90 15.42
CA ASP A 332 -0.45 3.14 15.43
C ASP A 332 -0.91 2.78 13.99
N MET A 333 -0.66 3.67 13.03
CA MET A 333 -0.92 3.38 11.61
C MET A 333 0.03 2.33 11.03
N LEU A 334 1.30 2.33 11.44
CA LEU A 334 2.28 1.32 11.04
C LEU A 334 1.93 -0.05 11.63
N LEU A 335 1.56 -0.11 12.91
CA LEU A 335 1.11 -1.34 13.57
C LEU A 335 -0.17 -1.88 12.91
N ALA A 336 -1.13 -1.01 12.58
CA ALA A 336 -2.37 -1.39 11.87
C ALA A 336 -2.10 -1.91 10.45
N ALA A 337 -1.02 -1.48 9.81
CA ALA A 337 -0.56 -2.02 8.54
C ALA A 337 0.22 -3.34 8.67
N GLY A 338 0.45 -3.84 9.89
CA GLY A 338 1.20 -5.07 10.14
C GLY A 338 2.72 -4.91 10.05
N MET A 339 3.25 -3.70 10.20
CA MET A 339 4.68 -3.45 10.22
C MET A 339 5.28 -3.66 11.62
N ASN A 340 6.53 -4.14 11.65
CA ASN A 340 7.33 -4.24 12.85
C ASN A 340 8.00 -2.89 13.10
N VAL A 341 7.67 -2.25 14.21
CA VAL A 341 8.12 -0.87 14.48
C VAL A 341 9.14 -0.85 15.59
N GLN A 342 10.30 -0.29 15.31
CA GLN A 342 11.34 0.04 16.27
C GLN A 342 11.48 1.56 16.39
N ILE A 343 11.96 2.02 17.51
CA ILE A 343 12.30 3.42 17.78
C ILE A 343 13.76 3.52 18.13
N LEU A 344 14.38 4.58 17.67
CA LEU A 344 15.69 5.02 18.08
C LEU A 344 15.60 6.50 18.50
N LEU A 345 16.01 6.81 19.70
CA LEU A 345 16.23 8.18 20.16
C LEU A 345 17.73 8.49 20.13
N LEU A 346 18.08 9.62 19.57
CA LEU A 346 19.44 10.14 19.64
C LEU A 346 19.66 10.88 20.96
N PRO A 347 20.87 10.86 21.51
CA PRO A 347 21.17 11.49 22.77
C PRO A 347 21.20 13.02 22.63
N ASP A 348 21.05 13.72 23.76
CA ASP A 348 21.26 15.16 23.89
C ASP A 348 20.39 16.06 22.99
N GLY A 349 19.25 15.53 22.49
CA GLY A 349 18.38 16.24 21.54
C GLY A 349 18.98 16.42 20.15
N ASP A 350 19.94 15.58 19.78
CA ASP A 350 20.49 15.55 18.43
C ASP A 350 19.47 15.03 17.40
N ASP A 351 19.51 15.64 16.22
CA ASP A 351 18.96 15.06 15.00
C ASP A 351 20.02 14.18 14.29
N PRO A 352 19.65 13.31 13.33
CA PRO A 352 20.62 12.47 12.62
C PRO A 352 21.74 13.26 11.92
N ASP A 353 21.47 14.47 11.44
CA ASP A 353 22.48 15.33 10.79
C ASP A 353 23.48 15.87 11.82
N SER A 354 23.02 16.36 12.97
CA SER A 354 23.92 16.86 14.03
C SER A 354 24.74 15.73 14.65
N PHE A 355 24.13 14.56 14.87
CA PHE A 355 24.82 13.39 15.40
C PHE A 355 25.90 12.88 14.43
N ALA A 356 25.60 12.80 13.12
CA ALA A 356 26.56 12.41 12.09
C ALA A 356 27.77 13.37 11.99
N ARG A 357 27.60 14.64 12.35
CA ARG A 357 28.70 15.63 12.38
C ARG A 357 29.58 15.54 13.61
N LYS A 358 29.06 15.04 14.72
CA LYS A 358 29.78 14.90 15.98
C LYS A 358 30.52 13.55 16.10
N HIS A 359 30.07 12.54 15.39
CA HIS A 359 30.55 11.16 15.50
C HIS A 359 31.11 10.62 14.19
N THR A 360 31.95 9.58 14.27
CA THR A 360 32.39 8.89 13.06
C THR A 360 31.26 8.04 12.47
N ALA A 361 31.36 7.70 11.18
CA ALA A 361 30.38 6.83 10.52
C ALA A 361 30.25 5.44 11.20
N ASN A 362 31.34 4.94 11.80
CA ASN A 362 31.32 3.68 12.54
C ASN A 362 30.57 3.82 13.85
N ASP A 363 30.86 4.87 14.62
CA ASP A 363 30.19 5.12 15.91
C ASP A 363 28.69 5.31 15.70
N PHE A 364 28.31 6.03 14.64
CA PHE A 364 26.90 6.21 14.32
C PHE A 364 26.20 4.88 13.99
N ARG A 365 26.79 4.05 13.15
CA ARG A 365 26.22 2.73 12.82
C ARG A 365 26.13 1.83 14.03
N GLN A 366 27.16 1.82 14.86
CA GLN A 366 27.16 1.04 16.10
C GLN A 366 26.07 1.53 17.04
N TYR A 367 25.96 2.85 17.23
CA TYR A 367 24.92 3.44 18.08
C TYR A 367 23.51 3.05 17.61
N VAL A 368 23.25 3.13 16.31
CA VAL A 368 21.95 2.75 15.72
C VAL A 368 21.62 1.28 16.01
N GLU A 369 22.59 0.37 15.87
CA GLU A 369 22.35 -1.06 16.11
C GLU A 369 22.14 -1.40 17.58
N GLU A 370 22.82 -0.72 18.47
CA GLU A 370 22.78 -0.99 19.92
C GLU A 370 21.58 -0.39 20.64
N HIS A 371 21.03 0.73 20.12
CA HIS A 371 20.03 1.53 20.86
C HIS A 371 18.62 1.48 20.24
N LYS A 372 18.42 0.75 19.11
CA LYS A 372 17.08 0.54 18.59
C LYS A 372 16.26 -0.38 19.50
N VAL A 373 15.07 0.06 19.86
CA VAL A 373 14.18 -0.63 20.79
C VAL A 373 12.82 -0.84 20.14
N ASP A 374 12.18 -1.98 20.42
CA ASP A 374 10.80 -2.19 20.04
C ASP A 374 9.87 -1.07 20.55
N PHE A 375 8.94 -0.62 19.69
CA PHE A 375 8.08 0.53 20.02
C PHE A 375 7.23 0.32 21.26
N LEU A 376 6.60 -0.84 21.40
CA LEU A 376 5.73 -1.09 22.56
C LEU A 376 6.53 -1.20 23.85
N LYS A 377 7.73 -1.78 23.80
CA LYS A 377 8.66 -1.81 24.91
C LYS A 377 9.14 -0.40 25.28
N PHE A 378 9.50 0.41 24.29
CA PHE A 378 9.84 1.81 24.47
C PHE A 378 8.69 2.59 25.12
N LYS A 379 7.47 2.49 24.58
CA LYS A 379 6.27 3.16 25.09
C LYS A 379 5.97 2.75 26.54
N THR A 380 6.09 1.45 26.84
CA THR A 380 5.87 0.91 28.17
C THR A 380 6.90 1.45 29.18
N THR A 381 8.19 1.45 28.80
CA THR A 381 9.26 1.95 29.68
C THR A 381 9.11 3.46 29.94
N LEU A 382 8.79 4.24 28.90
CA LEU A 382 8.54 5.67 29.01
C LEU A 382 7.34 5.94 29.95
N ALA A 383 6.26 5.17 29.78
CA ALA A 383 5.08 5.24 30.62
C ALA A 383 5.38 5.00 32.10
N MET A 384 6.15 3.96 32.41
CA MET A 384 6.53 3.63 33.78
C MET A 384 7.38 4.75 34.41
N ASN A 385 8.31 5.33 33.66
CA ASN A 385 9.14 6.43 34.12
C ASN A 385 8.34 7.72 34.39
N GLN A 386 7.34 8.02 33.53
CA GLN A 386 6.49 9.21 33.70
C GLN A 386 5.43 9.07 34.79
N ALA A 387 4.96 7.86 35.07
CA ALA A 387 3.90 7.62 36.05
C ALA A 387 4.35 7.92 37.48
N GLN A 388 5.66 7.79 37.80
CA GLN A 388 6.25 8.08 39.13
C GLN A 388 5.37 7.60 40.30
N ASN A 389 4.77 6.40 40.20
CA ASN A 389 3.83 5.83 41.18
C ASN A 389 2.46 6.54 41.30
N ASP A 390 2.07 7.44 40.35
CA ASP A 390 0.71 7.98 40.30
C ASP A 390 -0.22 6.98 39.60
N PRO A 391 -1.20 6.36 40.32
CA PRO A 391 -2.09 5.37 39.74
C PRO A 391 -2.98 5.91 38.60
N ARG A 392 -3.32 7.20 38.58
CA ARG A 392 -4.16 7.81 37.55
C ARG A 392 -3.37 7.95 36.25
N LYS A 393 -2.14 8.46 36.34
CA LYS A 393 -1.24 8.53 35.17
C LYS A 393 -0.94 7.14 34.62
N LEU A 394 -0.64 6.18 35.50
CA LEU A 394 -0.40 4.78 35.09
C LEU A 394 -1.60 4.20 34.34
N SER A 395 -2.82 4.41 34.84
CA SER A 395 -4.04 3.92 34.17
C SER A 395 -4.22 4.51 32.77
N GLN A 396 -3.93 5.80 32.59
CA GLN A 396 -4.03 6.45 31.28
C GLN A 396 -2.97 5.92 30.31
N LEU A 397 -1.74 5.73 30.79
CA LEU A 397 -0.65 5.19 29.99
C LEU A 397 -0.88 3.71 29.58
N VAL A 398 -1.48 2.90 30.48
CA VAL A 398 -1.93 1.54 30.16
C VAL A 398 -2.98 1.58 29.07
N ALA A 399 -3.94 2.49 29.13
CA ALA A 399 -4.98 2.62 28.10
C ALA A 399 -4.37 2.99 26.72
N ASP A 400 -3.34 3.85 26.69
CA ASP A 400 -2.64 4.23 25.47
C ASP A 400 -1.84 3.05 24.87
N ILE A 401 -1.22 2.21 25.70
CA ILE A 401 -0.52 1.00 25.25
C ILE A 401 -1.51 -0.04 24.73
N VAL A 402 -2.61 -0.26 25.45
CA VAL A 402 -3.70 -1.15 25.03
C VAL A 402 -4.26 -0.73 23.68
N THR A 403 -4.40 0.58 23.46
CA THR A 403 -4.84 1.12 22.17
C THR A 403 -3.87 0.76 21.05
N SER A 404 -2.56 0.95 21.24
CA SER A 404 -1.55 0.58 20.26
C SER A 404 -1.54 -0.94 19.97
N ILE A 405 -1.61 -1.78 21.01
CA ILE A 405 -1.68 -3.25 20.84
C ILE A 405 -2.94 -3.67 20.07
N SER A 406 -4.06 -2.97 20.26
CA SER A 406 -5.33 -3.27 19.59
C SER A 406 -5.29 -3.09 18.07
N PHE A 407 -4.33 -2.33 17.54
CA PHE A 407 -4.14 -2.14 16.11
C PHE A 407 -3.36 -3.28 15.44
N ILE A 408 -2.64 -4.12 16.20
CA ILE A 408 -1.85 -5.23 15.63
C ILE A 408 -2.80 -6.28 15.02
N PRO A 409 -2.72 -6.53 13.69
CA PRO A 409 -3.66 -7.44 13.03
C PRO A 409 -3.39 -8.91 13.34
N ASP A 410 -2.11 -9.30 13.48
CA ASP A 410 -1.72 -10.69 13.77
C ASP A 410 -2.00 -11.06 15.22
N GLU A 411 -2.79 -12.13 15.42
CA GLU A 411 -3.21 -12.56 16.75
C GLU A 411 -2.05 -13.09 17.61
N ILE A 412 -1.09 -13.77 17.00
CA ILE A 412 0.06 -14.35 17.71
C ILE A 412 0.94 -13.21 18.22
N THR A 413 1.31 -12.30 17.34
CA THR A 413 2.13 -11.12 17.68
C THR A 413 1.43 -10.28 18.75
N ARG A 414 0.13 -10.03 18.60
CA ARG A 414 -0.67 -9.29 19.58
C ARG A 414 -0.67 -9.96 20.95
N THR A 415 -0.80 -11.28 21.01
CA THR A 415 -0.77 -12.05 22.29
C THR A 415 0.61 -11.98 22.94
N LEU A 416 1.69 -12.03 22.17
CA LEU A 416 3.05 -11.87 22.69
C LEU A 416 3.24 -10.49 23.33
N TYR A 417 2.80 -9.42 22.68
CA TYR A 417 2.86 -8.06 23.22
C TYR A 417 1.98 -7.88 24.47
N ILE A 418 0.79 -8.51 24.52
CA ILE A 418 -0.04 -8.51 25.74
C ILE A 418 0.73 -9.12 26.91
N ARG A 419 1.36 -10.27 26.71
CA ARG A 419 2.16 -10.96 27.74
C ARG A 419 3.34 -10.10 28.19
N GLU A 420 4.13 -9.58 27.27
CA GLU A 420 5.30 -8.75 27.57
C GLU A 420 4.90 -7.48 28.34
N THR A 421 3.85 -6.79 27.89
CA THR A 421 3.30 -5.61 28.58
C THR A 421 2.84 -5.93 29.99
N ALA A 422 2.13 -7.05 30.17
CA ALA A 422 1.66 -7.50 31.47
C ALA A 422 2.81 -7.78 32.44
N GLN A 423 3.88 -8.42 31.96
CA GLN A 423 5.10 -8.67 32.74
C GLN A 423 5.82 -7.35 33.13
N MET A 424 6.02 -6.46 32.17
CA MET A 424 6.69 -5.18 32.42
C MET A 424 5.94 -4.30 33.43
N MET A 425 4.59 -4.31 33.36
CA MET A 425 3.73 -3.51 34.24
C MET A 425 3.34 -4.21 35.53
N GLN A 426 3.78 -5.46 35.74
CA GLN A 426 3.42 -6.31 36.87
C GLN A 426 1.88 -6.46 37.05
N MET A 427 1.17 -6.55 35.92
CA MET A 427 -0.29 -6.71 35.86
C MET A 427 -0.67 -8.14 35.42
N GLN A 428 -1.89 -8.55 35.73
CA GLN A 428 -2.40 -9.84 35.25
C GLN A 428 -2.63 -9.80 33.73
N GLU A 429 -2.10 -10.78 32.99
CA GLU A 429 -2.24 -10.89 31.54
C GLU A 429 -3.70 -10.83 31.08
N GLN A 430 -4.62 -11.49 31.83
CA GLN A 430 -6.06 -11.48 31.52
C GLN A 430 -6.69 -10.08 31.57
N MET A 431 -6.18 -9.17 32.40
CA MET A 431 -6.67 -7.79 32.46
C MET A 431 -6.31 -7.02 31.18
N ILE A 432 -5.04 -7.10 30.77
CA ILE A 432 -4.58 -6.48 29.53
C ILE A 432 -5.31 -7.09 28.33
N TYR A 433 -5.43 -8.42 28.27
CA TYR A 433 -6.15 -9.12 27.19
C TYR A 433 -7.60 -8.62 27.05
N ARG A 434 -8.36 -8.53 28.15
CA ARG A 434 -9.74 -8.01 28.12
C ARG A 434 -9.80 -6.55 27.67
N ALA A 435 -8.86 -5.73 28.14
CA ALA A 435 -8.79 -4.32 27.76
C ALA A 435 -8.52 -4.17 26.25
N VAL A 436 -7.60 -4.97 25.69
CA VAL A 436 -7.31 -5.00 24.24
C VAL A 436 -8.53 -5.45 23.44
N GLN A 437 -9.22 -6.51 23.85
CA GLN A 437 -10.44 -6.98 23.18
C GLN A 437 -11.55 -5.91 23.16
N ASN A 438 -11.77 -5.23 24.28
CA ASN A 438 -12.73 -4.14 24.37
C ASN A 438 -12.34 -2.97 23.46
N GLN A 439 -11.05 -2.63 23.39
CA GLN A 439 -10.57 -1.58 22.50
C GLN A 439 -10.71 -1.94 21.02
N MET A 440 -10.41 -3.19 20.65
CA MET A 440 -10.63 -3.70 19.28
C MET A 440 -12.12 -3.61 18.87
N SER A 441 -13.04 -3.90 19.81
CA SER A 441 -14.47 -3.74 19.54
C SER A 441 -14.87 -2.30 19.30
N LYS A 442 -14.36 -1.36 20.10
CA LYS A 442 -14.57 0.08 19.91
C LYS A 442 -14.00 0.57 18.56
N ASN A 443 -12.77 0.17 18.22
CA ASN A 443 -12.15 0.53 16.95
C ASN A 443 -12.99 0.06 15.75
N ARG A 444 -13.57 -1.15 15.82
CA ARG A 444 -14.49 -1.68 14.77
C ARG A 444 -15.77 -0.88 14.66
N GLU A 445 -16.37 -0.51 15.81
CA GLU A 445 -17.58 0.33 15.82
C GLU A 445 -17.33 1.72 15.25
N GLU A 446 -16.20 2.33 15.59
CA GLU A 446 -15.81 3.64 15.04
C GLU A 446 -15.54 3.58 13.53
N GLU A 447 -14.86 2.53 13.06
CA GLU A 447 -14.65 2.32 11.65
C GLU A 447 -15.97 2.09 10.89
N TYR A 448 -16.88 1.33 11.48
CA TYR A 448 -18.23 1.12 10.93
C TYR A 448 -19.02 2.44 10.85
N LYS A 449 -18.99 3.26 11.90
CA LYS A 449 -19.63 4.59 11.92
C LYS A 449 -19.05 5.51 10.84
N ARG A 450 -17.72 5.56 10.69
CA ARG A 450 -17.05 6.37 9.64
C ARG A 450 -17.43 5.92 8.23
N ARG A 451 -17.58 4.62 7.99
CA ARG A 451 -18.00 4.10 6.67
C ARG A 451 -19.46 4.38 6.35
N ASN A 452 -20.31 4.48 7.36
CA ASN A 452 -21.77 4.65 7.20
C ASN A 452 -22.27 6.09 7.45
N THR A 453 -21.39 7.02 7.79
CA THR A 453 -21.75 8.45 7.85
C THR A 453 -21.82 8.96 6.40
N PRO A 454 -23.00 9.43 5.90
CA PRO A 454 -23.08 10.03 4.58
C PRO A 454 -22.15 11.24 4.57
N VAL A 455 -21.23 11.27 3.61
CA VAL A 455 -20.40 12.45 3.34
C VAL A 455 -21.35 13.54 2.84
N THR A 456 -21.77 14.42 3.72
CA THR A 456 -22.35 15.69 3.31
C THR A 456 -21.23 16.46 2.60
N VAL A 457 -21.41 16.64 1.30
CA VAL A 457 -20.58 17.50 0.46
C VAL A 457 -20.74 18.93 0.99
N GLY A 458 -19.91 19.34 1.96
CA GLY A 458 -20.06 20.64 2.59
C GLY A 458 -18.91 21.09 3.48
N ASP A 459 -18.02 20.19 3.92
CA ASP A 459 -16.93 20.55 4.85
C ASP A 459 -15.63 19.79 4.53
N GLN A 460 -15.08 20.04 3.35
CA GLN A 460 -13.66 19.91 3.12
C GLN A 460 -13.06 21.32 3.03
N GLN A 461 -12.95 21.98 4.18
CA GLN A 461 -11.88 22.96 4.31
C GLN A 461 -10.56 22.18 4.27
N PRO A 462 -9.65 22.49 3.35
CA PRO A 462 -8.28 21.99 3.46
C PRO A 462 -7.73 22.54 4.78
N GLU A 463 -7.22 21.66 5.64
CA GLU A 463 -6.41 22.08 6.78
C GLU A 463 -5.35 23.03 6.23
N ALA A 464 -5.42 24.26 6.62
CA ALA A 464 -4.52 25.31 6.18
C ALA A 464 -3.11 24.90 6.59
N ASP A 465 -2.22 24.75 5.62
CA ASP A 465 -0.79 24.61 5.82
C ASP A 465 -0.33 25.80 6.68
N PRO A 466 0.25 25.58 7.88
CA PRO A 466 0.72 26.67 8.73
C PRO A 466 1.76 27.59 8.07
N SER A 467 2.27 27.18 6.89
CA SER A 467 3.23 27.96 6.11
C SER A 467 2.62 29.12 5.31
N LEU A 468 1.27 29.25 5.27
CA LEU A 468 0.57 30.32 4.53
C LEU A 468 0.03 31.47 5.40
N ALA A 469 0.27 31.44 6.69
CA ALA A 469 -0.20 32.47 7.63
C ALA A 469 0.87 33.53 7.88
N ALA A 470 1.22 34.35 6.89
CA ALA A 470 1.83 35.68 7.11
C ALA A 470 1.89 36.49 5.80
N ASP A 471 0.76 37.01 5.36
CA ASP A 471 0.74 38.17 4.46
C ASP A 471 -0.27 39.19 5.03
N PRO A 472 0.19 40.33 5.61
CA PRO A 472 -0.67 41.29 6.28
C PRO A 472 -1.40 42.27 5.33
N SER A 473 -1.46 42.01 4.03
CA SER A 473 -2.04 42.95 3.05
C SER A 473 -3.37 42.52 2.39
N ARG A 474 -4.13 41.59 2.98
CA ARG A 474 -5.46 41.24 2.49
C ARG A 474 -6.55 41.85 3.38
N VAL A 475 -7.00 43.03 3.01
CA VAL A 475 -8.32 43.55 3.40
C VAL A 475 -9.34 42.98 2.41
N VAL A 476 -10.28 42.19 2.89
CA VAL A 476 -11.43 41.72 2.10
C VAL A 476 -12.65 42.47 2.52
N GLU A 477 -13.18 43.32 1.65
CA GLU A 477 -14.55 43.84 1.74
C GLU A 477 -15.51 42.88 1.01
N PRO A 478 -16.76 42.72 1.52
CA PRO A 478 -17.73 41.81 0.94
C PRO A 478 -18.56 42.50 -0.14
N SER A 479 -18.58 41.95 -1.35
CA SER A 479 -19.57 42.39 -2.37
C SER A 479 -20.55 41.27 -2.67
N THR A 480 -21.81 41.56 -2.34
CA THR A 480 -23.06 40.95 -2.78
C THR A 480 -23.37 41.30 -4.22
N GLN A 481 -24.00 40.36 -4.93
CA GLN A 481 -24.85 40.43 -6.14
C GLN A 481 -24.42 39.40 -7.17
N GLY A 482 -25.21 38.56 -7.79
CA GLY A 482 -26.68 38.50 -7.94
C GLY A 482 -26.96 37.60 -9.16
N LEU A 483 -27.93 36.76 -9.03
CA LEU A 483 -28.82 36.10 -9.99
C LEU A 483 -28.56 36.21 -11.51
N SER A 484 -28.59 35.07 -12.22
CA SER A 484 -29.73 34.72 -13.14
C SER A 484 -29.40 33.53 -14.04
N ASP A 485 -30.26 32.53 -13.97
CA ASP A 485 -30.88 31.69 -15.00
C ASP A 485 -30.20 31.52 -16.37
N ILE A 486 -30.14 30.29 -16.85
CA ILE A 486 -30.80 29.83 -18.08
C ILE A 486 -30.72 28.31 -18.24
N ASP A 487 -31.89 27.73 -18.51
CA ASP A 487 -32.31 26.43 -18.96
C ASP A 487 -31.44 25.67 -19.98
N ALA A 488 -31.43 24.34 -19.89
CA ALA A 488 -32.10 23.42 -20.82
C ALA A 488 -31.67 21.97 -20.63
N ALA A 489 -32.59 21.09 -20.32
CA ALA A 489 -32.56 19.65 -20.53
C ALA A 489 -33.05 19.34 -21.98
N PRO A 490 -33.24 18.10 -22.46
CA PRO A 490 -32.86 16.78 -21.95
C PRO A 490 -32.33 15.81 -23.04
N SER A 491 -31.80 14.68 -22.64
CA SER A 491 -32.01 13.43 -23.40
C SER A 491 -31.88 12.20 -22.52
N ALA A 492 -32.94 11.47 -22.44
CA ALA A 492 -33.10 10.21 -21.75
C ALA A 492 -32.42 9.08 -22.51
N LEU A 493 -31.74 8.19 -21.77
CA LEU A 493 -31.65 6.79 -22.13
C LEU A 493 -31.67 5.94 -20.85
N SER A 494 -32.69 5.13 -20.85
CA SER A 494 -33.09 4.09 -19.94
C SER A 494 -31.95 3.32 -19.31
N THR A 495 -31.86 3.35 -17.97
CA THR A 495 -31.14 2.35 -17.18
C THR A 495 -32.14 1.64 -16.30
N ALA A 496 -32.27 0.34 -16.52
CA ALA A 496 -33.04 -0.55 -15.69
C ALA A 496 -32.54 -0.45 -14.24
N SER A 497 -33.48 -0.21 -13.34
CA SER A 497 -33.32 -0.11 -11.92
C SER A 497 -32.83 -1.43 -11.31
N VAL A 498 -31.61 -1.44 -10.79
CA VAL A 498 -31.13 -2.38 -9.80
C VAL A 498 -31.72 -1.97 -8.45
N PRO A 499 -32.40 -2.86 -7.70
CA PRO A 499 -32.93 -2.51 -6.37
C PRO A 499 -31.76 -2.25 -5.40
N PRO A 500 -31.92 -1.35 -4.40
CA PRO A 500 -30.89 -1.04 -3.45
C PRO A 500 -30.60 -2.25 -2.56
N ALA A 501 -29.37 -2.74 -2.57
CA ALA A 501 -28.88 -3.74 -1.65
C ALA A 501 -28.74 -3.13 -0.25
N SER A 502 -29.83 -3.16 0.51
CA SER A 502 -29.83 -2.95 1.95
C SER A 502 -30.01 -4.29 2.63
N SER A 503 -28.92 -5.01 2.88
CA SER A 503 -28.87 -6.00 3.93
C SER A 503 -27.42 -6.14 4.41
N ALA A 504 -27.24 -6.07 5.71
CA ALA A 504 -26.00 -6.27 6.42
C ALA A 504 -25.26 -7.50 5.84
N ARG A 505 -23.99 -7.31 5.42
CA ARG A 505 -23.09 -8.40 5.05
C ARG A 505 -22.93 -9.29 6.26
N GLU A 506 -23.65 -10.41 6.26
CA GLU A 506 -23.60 -11.41 7.33
C GLU A 506 -22.30 -12.21 7.17
N HIS A 507 -21.54 -12.32 8.25
CA HIS A 507 -20.22 -12.96 8.25
C HIS A 507 -20.37 -14.48 8.17
N ALA A 508 -19.95 -15.07 7.05
CA ALA A 508 -19.67 -16.49 6.94
C ALA A 508 -18.31 -16.82 7.60
N ALA A 509 -18.07 -18.10 7.90
CA ALA A 509 -16.77 -18.53 8.40
C ALA A 509 -15.68 -18.20 7.35
N PRO A 510 -14.65 -17.42 7.68
CA PRO A 510 -13.67 -16.93 6.70
C PRO A 510 -12.95 -18.03 5.92
N ALA A 511 -12.82 -19.22 6.52
CA ALA A 511 -12.16 -20.37 5.92
C ALA A 511 -12.93 -20.96 4.72
N THR A 512 -14.27 -21.04 4.78
CA THR A 512 -15.10 -21.63 3.72
C THR A 512 -15.17 -20.71 2.50
N GLU A 513 -15.20 -19.39 2.69
CA GLU A 513 -15.12 -18.42 1.59
C GLU A 513 -13.80 -18.48 0.84
N LEU A 514 -12.69 -18.68 1.55
CA LEU A 514 -11.37 -18.86 0.93
C LEU A 514 -11.28 -20.19 0.16
N LEU A 515 -11.93 -21.26 0.64
CA LEU A 515 -12.01 -22.53 -0.10
C LEU A 515 -12.81 -22.36 -1.41
N LEU A 516 -13.93 -21.62 -1.38
CA LEU A 516 -14.67 -21.31 -2.61
C LEU A 516 -13.84 -20.44 -3.57
N ALA A 517 -13.15 -19.44 -3.06
CA ALA A 517 -12.21 -18.65 -3.87
C ALA A 517 -11.08 -19.52 -4.46
N GLN A 518 -10.58 -20.51 -3.72
CA GLN A 518 -9.61 -21.48 -4.21
C GLN A 518 -10.16 -22.32 -5.37
N LEU A 519 -11.40 -22.79 -5.26
CA LEU A 519 -12.08 -23.55 -6.33
C LEU A 519 -12.25 -22.68 -7.59
N ILE A 520 -12.64 -21.40 -7.43
CA ILE A 520 -12.76 -20.45 -8.54
C ILE A 520 -11.41 -20.21 -9.21
N VAL A 521 -10.34 -19.99 -8.44
CA VAL A 521 -9.02 -19.72 -9.00
C VAL A 521 -8.45 -20.94 -9.72
N ARG A 522 -8.68 -22.18 -9.22
CA ARG A 522 -8.14 -23.41 -9.79
C ARG A 522 -8.96 -23.95 -10.97
N TYR A 523 -10.28 -23.81 -10.90
CA TYR A 523 -11.20 -24.54 -11.77
C TYR A 523 -12.37 -23.67 -12.27
N GLY A 524 -12.30 -22.35 -12.15
CA GLY A 524 -13.42 -21.44 -12.39
C GLY A 524 -14.11 -21.58 -13.74
N GLU A 525 -13.37 -21.91 -14.80
CA GLU A 525 -13.86 -22.14 -16.16
C GLU A 525 -14.42 -23.53 -16.41
N LYS A 526 -14.21 -24.51 -15.48
CA LYS A 526 -14.64 -25.90 -15.68
C LYS A 526 -16.16 -26.02 -15.55
N ILE A 527 -16.79 -26.61 -16.56
CA ILE A 527 -18.22 -26.94 -16.51
C ILE A 527 -18.43 -28.09 -15.54
N ILE A 528 -19.37 -27.96 -14.60
CA ILE A 528 -19.63 -28.93 -13.55
C ILE A 528 -21.06 -29.48 -13.56
N CYS A 529 -22.02 -28.76 -14.13
CA CYS A 529 -23.42 -29.20 -14.28
C CYS A 529 -24.10 -28.45 -15.40
N GLU A 530 -25.31 -28.86 -15.71
CA GLU A 530 -26.23 -28.16 -16.62
C GLU A 530 -27.45 -27.69 -15.79
N ALA A 531 -27.92 -26.48 -16.09
CA ALA A 531 -29.13 -25.91 -15.51
C ALA A 531 -30.12 -25.56 -16.66
N GLU A 532 -31.42 -25.58 -16.38
CA GLU A 532 -32.43 -25.14 -17.33
C GLU A 532 -32.57 -23.61 -17.25
N ASP A 533 -32.53 -22.94 -18.41
CA ASP A 533 -32.85 -21.51 -18.53
C ASP A 533 -34.36 -21.26 -18.42
N ALA A 534 -34.78 -19.99 -18.47
CA ALA A 534 -36.20 -19.60 -18.40
C ALA A 534 -37.01 -20.10 -19.61
N GLU A 535 -36.37 -20.57 -20.67
CA GLU A 535 -36.95 -21.09 -21.88
C GLU A 535 -36.93 -22.63 -21.93
N GLY A 536 -36.39 -23.30 -20.93
CA GLY A 536 -36.29 -24.76 -20.79
C GLY A 536 -35.12 -25.39 -21.54
N ASN A 537 -34.12 -24.62 -21.96
CA ASN A 537 -32.90 -25.15 -22.59
C ASN A 537 -31.84 -25.50 -21.54
N ALA A 538 -31.11 -26.58 -21.76
CA ALA A 538 -29.99 -26.93 -20.89
C ALA A 538 -28.79 -26.01 -21.17
N VAL A 539 -28.38 -25.25 -20.15
CA VAL A 539 -27.21 -24.35 -20.19
C VAL A 539 -26.12 -24.90 -19.31
N PRO A 540 -24.90 -25.13 -19.83
CA PRO A 540 -23.78 -25.61 -19.02
C PRO A 540 -23.31 -24.52 -18.04
N LEU A 541 -23.13 -24.85 -16.76
CA LEU A 541 -22.62 -23.97 -15.74
C LEU A 541 -21.19 -24.34 -15.33
N SER A 542 -20.32 -23.36 -15.37
CA SER A 542 -18.97 -23.44 -14.81
C SER A 542 -18.97 -23.38 -13.28
N VAL A 543 -17.84 -23.73 -12.64
CA VAL A 543 -17.65 -23.58 -11.19
C VAL A 543 -17.97 -22.16 -10.74
N THR A 544 -17.48 -21.16 -11.47
CA THR A 544 -17.70 -19.74 -11.14
C THR A 544 -19.17 -19.37 -11.20
N GLU A 545 -19.87 -19.75 -12.25
CA GLU A 545 -21.30 -19.45 -12.43
C GLU A 545 -22.17 -20.19 -11.43
N PHE A 546 -21.87 -21.44 -11.16
CA PHE A 546 -22.59 -22.23 -10.15
C PHE A 546 -22.51 -21.60 -8.76
N ILE A 547 -21.31 -21.15 -8.34
CA ILE A 547 -21.11 -20.43 -7.09
C ILE A 547 -21.87 -19.11 -7.10
N PHE A 548 -21.74 -18.33 -8.18
CA PHE A 548 -22.39 -17.03 -8.31
C PHE A 548 -23.92 -17.14 -8.23
N TYR A 549 -24.52 -18.02 -8.99
CA TYR A 549 -25.97 -18.20 -8.98
C TYR A 549 -26.48 -18.76 -7.67
N SER A 550 -25.76 -19.71 -7.04
CA SER A 550 -26.12 -20.26 -5.74
C SER A 550 -26.09 -19.21 -4.61
N LEU A 551 -25.16 -18.25 -4.66
CA LEU A 551 -25.09 -17.14 -3.73
C LEU A 551 -26.19 -16.10 -3.99
N THR A 552 -26.39 -15.76 -5.27
CA THR A 552 -27.40 -14.78 -5.67
C THR A 552 -28.82 -15.22 -5.35
N GLN A 553 -29.12 -16.50 -5.57
CA GLN A 553 -30.43 -17.09 -5.26
C GLN A 553 -30.80 -16.96 -3.77
N ASP A 554 -29.83 -17.07 -2.88
CA ASP A 554 -30.03 -16.95 -1.43
C ASP A 554 -29.81 -15.51 -0.90
N GLY A 555 -29.55 -14.54 -1.81
CA GLY A 555 -29.25 -13.16 -1.43
C GLY A 555 -27.94 -13.02 -0.62
N LEU A 556 -26.97 -13.91 -0.84
CA LEU A 556 -25.69 -13.95 -0.15
C LEU A 556 -24.57 -13.34 -1.02
N ALA A 557 -23.53 -12.86 -0.36
CA ALA A 557 -22.27 -12.41 -0.98
C ALA A 557 -21.11 -12.79 -0.07
N PHE A 558 -19.91 -12.90 -0.62
CA PHE A 558 -18.73 -13.13 0.22
C PHE A 558 -18.46 -11.94 1.13
N ALA A 559 -18.22 -12.20 2.41
CA ALA A 559 -17.80 -11.21 3.38
C ALA A 559 -16.30 -10.90 3.24
N GLN A 560 -15.50 -11.87 2.82
CA GLN A 560 -14.07 -11.72 2.55
C GLN A 560 -13.85 -10.92 1.26
N PRO A 561 -13.18 -9.74 1.34
CA PRO A 561 -12.97 -8.89 0.16
C PRO A 561 -12.21 -9.60 -0.97
N LEU A 562 -11.25 -10.47 -0.62
CA LEU A 562 -10.48 -11.25 -1.58
C LEU A 562 -11.36 -12.22 -2.36
N ALA A 563 -12.21 -12.99 -1.66
CA ALA A 563 -13.10 -13.97 -2.27
C ALA A 563 -14.10 -13.27 -3.20
N GLN A 564 -14.65 -12.13 -2.80
CA GLN A 564 -15.57 -11.34 -3.62
C GLN A 564 -14.88 -10.81 -4.88
N VAL A 565 -13.66 -10.26 -4.77
CA VAL A 565 -12.89 -9.77 -5.93
C VAL A 565 -12.57 -10.92 -6.90
N VAL A 566 -12.26 -12.12 -6.38
CA VAL A 566 -12.01 -13.30 -7.22
C VAL A 566 -13.27 -13.68 -7.99
N LEU A 567 -14.43 -13.78 -7.31
CA LEU A 567 -15.70 -14.11 -7.94
C LEU A 567 -16.11 -13.08 -9.01
N ASP A 568 -16.06 -11.78 -8.68
CA ASP A 568 -16.45 -10.70 -9.61
C ASP A 568 -15.57 -10.67 -10.87
N LYS A 569 -14.28 -10.96 -10.72
CA LYS A 569 -13.36 -10.99 -11.87
C LYS A 569 -13.53 -12.26 -12.70
N ALA A 570 -13.72 -13.41 -12.09
CA ALA A 570 -13.97 -14.66 -12.80
C ALA A 570 -15.27 -14.56 -13.60
N MET A 571 -16.36 -14.04 -13.02
CA MET A 571 -17.63 -13.83 -13.70
C MET A 571 -17.53 -12.91 -14.94
N LYS A 572 -16.65 -11.91 -14.90
CA LYS A 572 -16.45 -11.02 -16.05
C LYS A 572 -15.75 -11.67 -17.23
N HIS A 573 -15.02 -12.73 -17.00
CA HIS A 573 -14.13 -13.34 -18.00
C HIS A 573 -14.46 -14.80 -18.31
N VAL A 574 -15.41 -15.43 -17.59
CA VAL A 574 -15.73 -16.84 -17.72
C VAL A 574 -16.18 -17.23 -19.15
N HIS A 575 -16.78 -16.30 -19.87
CA HIS A 575 -17.20 -16.50 -21.27
C HIS A 575 -16.18 -16.00 -22.31
N ASP A 576 -15.03 -15.46 -21.89
CA ASP A 576 -13.99 -15.04 -22.83
C ASP A 576 -13.35 -16.29 -23.47
N GLU A 577 -13.17 -16.27 -24.79
CA GLU A 577 -12.55 -17.37 -25.53
C GLU A 577 -11.13 -17.65 -25.01
N GLY A 578 -10.88 -18.89 -24.57
CA GLY A 578 -9.59 -19.30 -24.01
C GLY A 578 -9.33 -18.86 -22.56
N PHE A 579 -10.36 -18.41 -21.83
CA PHE A 579 -10.19 -18.09 -20.41
C PHE A 579 -9.85 -19.33 -19.58
N VAL A 580 -8.75 -19.27 -18.83
CA VAL A 580 -8.33 -20.25 -17.82
C VAL A 580 -8.12 -19.49 -16.51
N ALA A 581 -8.94 -19.75 -15.52
CA ALA A 581 -8.98 -18.99 -14.28
C ALA A 581 -7.63 -18.99 -13.54
N GLU A 582 -7.00 -20.15 -13.39
CA GLU A 582 -5.68 -20.26 -12.74
C GLU A 582 -4.64 -19.36 -13.43
N LYS A 583 -4.56 -19.43 -14.77
CA LYS A 583 -3.61 -18.65 -15.56
C LYS A 583 -3.91 -17.15 -15.46
N TYR A 584 -5.20 -16.77 -15.51
CA TYR A 584 -5.64 -15.38 -15.39
C TYR A 584 -5.26 -14.76 -14.05
N PHE A 585 -5.55 -15.44 -12.94
CA PHE A 585 -5.29 -14.94 -11.61
C PHE A 585 -3.81 -14.93 -11.24
N LEU A 586 -3.04 -15.96 -11.62
CA LEU A 586 -1.60 -16.02 -11.37
C LEU A 586 -0.82 -14.96 -12.15
N SER A 587 -1.27 -14.60 -13.37
CA SER A 587 -0.63 -13.58 -14.21
C SER A 587 -1.28 -12.19 -14.08
N HIS A 588 -2.18 -11.99 -13.12
CA HIS A 588 -2.91 -10.73 -13.00
C HIS A 588 -1.98 -9.56 -12.66
N ARG A 589 -2.21 -8.40 -13.33
CA ARG A 589 -1.38 -7.16 -13.18
C ARG A 589 -1.35 -6.58 -11.75
N ASN A 590 -2.37 -6.86 -10.94
CA ASN A 590 -2.36 -6.52 -9.52
C ASN A 590 -1.60 -7.62 -8.78
N GLN A 591 -0.41 -7.26 -8.29
CA GLN A 591 0.52 -8.16 -7.62
C GLN A 591 -0.08 -8.81 -6.36
N GLN A 592 -0.87 -8.05 -5.58
CA GLN A 592 -1.53 -8.59 -4.38
C GLN A 592 -2.54 -9.69 -4.74
N LEU A 593 -3.32 -9.50 -5.81
CA LEU A 593 -4.25 -10.51 -6.26
C LEU A 593 -3.54 -11.74 -6.83
N SER A 594 -2.46 -11.55 -7.58
CA SER A 594 -1.64 -12.64 -8.11
C SER A 594 -0.97 -13.45 -6.99
N GLN A 595 -0.43 -12.80 -5.97
CA GLN A 595 0.14 -13.46 -4.79
C GLN A 595 -0.92 -14.22 -3.98
N ALA A 596 -2.09 -13.63 -3.78
CA ALA A 596 -3.20 -14.28 -3.09
C ALA A 596 -3.72 -15.49 -3.87
N ALA A 597 -3.90 -15.37 -5.18
CA ALA A 597 -4.27 -16.48 -6.05
C ALA A 597 -3.26 -17.63 -5.98
N PHE A 598 -1.97 -17.29 -5.95
CA PHE A 598 -0.92 -18.29 -5.79
C PHE A 598 -1.01 -19.04 -4.44
N GLN A 599 -1.28 -18.32 -3.33
CA GLN A 599 -1.51 -18.96 -2.04
C GLN A 599 -2.69 -19.93 -2.06
N LEU A 600 -3.75 -19.56 -2.79
CA LEU A 600 -4.93 -20.41 -2.98
C LEU A 600 -4.65 -21.62 -3.90
N CYS A 601 -3.66 -21.54 -4.80
CA CYS A 601 -3.28 -22.64 -5.69
C CYS A 601 -2.25 -23.62 -5.08
N MET A 602 -1.56 -23.23 -3.98
CA MET A 602 -0.57 -24.10 -3.35
C MET A 602 -1.23 -25.15 -2.48
N ASP A 603 -0.92 -26.42 -2.73
CA ASP A 603 -1.23 -27.50 -1.80
C ASP A 603 -0.28 -27.41 -0.60
N LYS A 604 -0.81 -27.26 0.60
CA LYS A 604 -0.04 -27.18 1.84
C LYS A 604 0.66 -28.50 2.20
N GLU A 605 0.21 -29.63 1.63
CA GLU A 605 0.73 -30.95 1.89
C GLU A 605 1.01 -31.69 0.58
N GLU A 606 2.29 -31.83 0.20
CA GLU A 606 2.70 -32.90 -0.72
C GLU A 606 2.65 -34.21 0.06
N LEU A 607 1.66 -35.05 -0.24
CA LEU A 607 1.65 -36.44 0.22
C LEU A 607 2.96 -37.11 -0.24
N SER A 608 3.73 -37.62 0.73
CA SER A 608 4.96 -38.36 0.43
C SER A 608 4.60 -39.52 -0.51
N LYS A 609 5.49 -39.84 -1.46
CA LYS A 609 5.33 -40.95 -2.42
C LYS A 609 5.04 -42.32 -1.76
N TYR A 610 5.16 -42.42 -0.44
CA TYR A 610 4.88 -43.61 0.34
C TYR A 610 3.37 -43.81 0.61
N HIS A 611 2.59 -42.71 0.71
CA HIS A 611 1.15 -42.78 0.97
C HIS A 611 0.30 -42.83 -0.30
N SER A 612 0.87 -42.53 -1.47
CA SER A 612 0.14 -42.59 -2.75
C SER A 612 0.06 -43.98 -3.36
N ARG A 613 0.68 -45.03 -2.74
CA ARG A 613 0.66 -46.41 -3.25
C ARG A 613 -0.55 -47.23 -2.83
N ASP A 614 -1.21 -46.88 -1.72
CA ASP A 614 -2.29 -47.70 -1.17
C ASP A 614 -3.72 -47.09 -1.24
N GLN A 615 -3.87 -45.83 -1.65
CA GLN A 615 -5.16 -45.23 -1.94
C GLN A 615 -5.14 -44.53 -3.29
N GLN A 616 -5.95 -44.97 -4.24
CA GLN A 616 -6.27 -44.23 -5.48
C GLN A 616 -7.03 -42.97 -5.09
N LEU A 617 -6.29 -41.86 -4.80
CA LEU A 617 -6.90 -40.55 -4.61
C LEU A 617 -7.41 -40.07 -5.97
N VAL A 618 -8.73 -39.98 -6.09
CA VAL A 618 -9.40 -39.42 -7.28
C VAL A 618 -9.04 -37.92 -7.36
N PRO A 619 -8.53 -37.42 -8.48
CA PRO A 619 -8.17 -36.01 -8.62
C PRO A 619 -9.37 -35.10 -8.31
N ASP A 620 -9.14 -33.95 -7.68
CA ASP A 620 -10.18 -32.95 -7.37
C ASP A 620 -11.00 -32.57 -8.62
N SER A 621 -10.35 -32.52 -9.80
CA SER A 621 -11.00 -32.20 -11.07
C SER A 621 -12.13 -33.15 -11.49
N SER A 622 -12.22 -34.37 -10.95
CA SER A 622 -13.27 -35.33 -11.25
C SER A 622 -14.44 -35.28 -10.26
N ARG A 623 -14.31 -34.47 -9.16
CA ARG A 623 -15.32 -34.36 -8.08
C ARG A 623 -15.72 -32.90 -7.84
N LEU A 624 -15.51 -32.02 -8.83
CA LEU A 624 -15.72 -30.57 -8.67
C LEU A 624 -17.14 -30.20 -8.25
N LEU A 625 -18.16 -30.85 -8.81
CA LEU A 625 -19.56 -30.59 -8.44
C LEU A 625 -19.79 -30.92 -6.96
N GLU A 626 -19.34 -32.10 -6.51
CA GLU A 626 -19.49 -32.55 -5.13
C GLU A 626 -18.74 -31.61 -4.18
N LEU A 627 -17.50 -31.29 -4.48
CA LEU A 627 -16.68 -30.37 -3.67
C LEU A 627 -17.29 -28.97 -3.58
N THR A 628 -17.73 -28.41 -4.70
CA THR A 628 -18.30 -27.07 -4.74
C THR A 628 -19.62 -27.01 -3.97
N THR A 629 -20.47 -28.03 -4.14
CA THR A 629 -21.76 -28.12 -3.43
C THR A 629 -21.55 -28.25 -1.93
N HIS A 630 -20.61 -29.09 -1.48
CA HIS A 630 -20.33 -29.27 -0.06
C HIS A 630 -19.78 -28.00 0.61
N VAL A 631 -18.80 -27.31 -0.03
CA VAL A 631 -18.24 -26.09 0.55
C VAL A 631 -19.27 -24.96 0.58
N LEU A 632 -20.17 -24.87 -0.44
CA LEU A 632 -21.29 -23.93 -0.43
C LEU A 632 -22.27 -24.22 0.69
N ALA A 633 -22.63 -25.50 0.89
CA ALA A 633 -23.54 -25.90 1.96
C ALA A 633 -22.93 -25.62 3.36
N ASP A 634 -21.64 -25.90 3.57
CA ASP A 634 -20.92 -25.56 4.81
C ASP A 634 -20.91 -24.06 5.08
N MET A 635 -20.69 -23.24 4.05
CA MET A 635 -20.74 -21.77 4.17
C MET A 635 -22.15 -21.30 4.55
N LYS A 636 -23.19 -21.77 3.85
CA LYS A 636 -24.60 -21.44 4.14
C LYS A 636 -25.00 -21.88 5.55
N LEU A 637 -24.58 -23.06 5.96
CA LEU A 637 -24.83 -23.59 7.31
C LEU A 637 -24.17 -22.71 8.39
N SER A 638 -22.94 -22.26 8.16
CA SER A 638 -22.24 -21.35 9.07
C SER A 638 -22.98 -20.01 9.21
N ILE A 639 -23.48 -19.44 8.12
CA ILE A 639 -24.30 -18.20 8.14
C ILE A 639 -25.60 -18.41 8.93
N VAL A 640 -26.31 -19.53 8.68
CA VAL A 640 -27.54 -19.82 9.40
C VAL A 640 -27.30 -19.97 10.90
N ARG A 641 -26.23 -20.67 11.30
CA ARG A 641 -25.86 -20.81 12.73
C ARG A 641 -25.55 -19.48 13.38
N GLN A 642 -24.88 -18.58 12.66
CA GLN A 642 -24.62 -17.25 13.17
C GLN A 642 -25.91 -16.43 13.34
N LYS A 643 -26.84 -16.50 12.36
CA LYS A 643 -28.18 -15.90 12.49
C LYS A 643 -28.96 -16.44 13.69
N ILE A 644 -28.90 -17.75 13.94
CA ILE A 644 -29.49 -18.36 15.11
C ILE A 644 -28.91 -17.80 16.41
N ASN A 645 -27.59 -17.68 16.49
CA ASN A 645 -26.91 -17.11 17.67
C ASN A 645 -27.30 -15.65 17.89
N ASN A 646 -27.40 -14.85 16.83
CA ASN A 646 -27.84 -13.46 16.92
C ASN A 646 -29.29 -13.37 17.43
N VAL A 647 -30.22 -14.16 16.87
CA VAL A 647 -31.61 -14.21 17.32
C VAL A 647 -31.71 -14.68 18.80
N MET A 648 -30.87 -15.65 19.20
CA MET A 648 -30.81 -16.06 20.62
C MET A 648 -30.28 -14.95 21.54
N ALA A 649 -29.36 -14.14 21.08
CA ALA A 649 -28.85 -12.97 21.81
C ALA A 649 -29.95 -11.90 21.95
N ASP A 650 -30.68 -11.62 20.86
CA ASP A 650 -31.82 -10.69 20.85
C ASP A 650 -32.96 -11.15 21.76
N MET A 651 -33.25 -12.43 21.78
CA MET A 651 -34.27 -13.01 22.72
C MET A 651 -33.87 -12.85 24.19
N LYS A 652 -32.59 -12.78 24.53
CA LYS A 652 -32.09 -12.53 25.89
C LYS A 652 -32.06 -11.03 26.24
N ASN A 653 -32.21 -10.13 25.27
CA ASN A 653 -32.17 -8.69 25.48
C ASN A 653 -33.50 -8.17 26.04
N PRO A 654 -33.55 -7.57 27.25
CA PRO A 654 -34.78 -7.07 27.87
C PRO A 654 -35.51 -6.00 27.03
N ALA A 655 -34.77 -5.25 26.17
CA ALA A 655 -35.34 -4.22 25.31
C ALA A 655 -36.18 -4.80 24.16
N MET A 656 -36.03 -6.08 23.82
CA MET A 656 -36.74 -6.75 22.73
C MET A 656 -37.96 -7.57 23.16
N LYS A 657 -38.43 -7.39 24.40
CA LYS A 657 -39.60 -8.13 24.94
C LYS A 657 -40.87 -7.98 24.09
N SER A 658 -41.08 -6.83 23.44
CA SER A 658 -42.25 -6.59 22.56
C SER A 658 -42.22 -7.41 21.27
N GLN A 659 -41.03 -7.86 20.83
CA GLN A 659 -40.81 -8.59 19.56
C GLN A 659 -40.58 -10.10 19.81
N GLN A 660 -40.73 -10.57 21.02
CA GLN A 660 -40.35 -11.94 21.42
C GLN A 660 -41.07 -13.03 20.60
N ARG A 661 -42.32 -12.77 20.18
CA ARG A 661 -43.08 -13.70 19.33
C ARG A 661 -42.53 -13.79 17.91
N GLU A 662 -42.12 -12.69 17.36
CA GLU A 662 -41.50 -12.59 16.03
C GLU A 662 -40.10 -13.24 16.00
N LEU A 663 -39.31 -13.00 17.05
CA LEU A 663 -37.99 -13.63 17.22
C LEU A 663 -38.12 -15.17 17.35
N LEU A 664 -39.18 -15.68 18.01
CA LEU A 664 -39.45 -17.12 18.14
C LEU A 664 -39.81 -17.76 16.79
N VAL A 665 -40.61 -17.09 15.98
CA VAL A 665 -40.94 -17.56 14.62
C VAL A 665 -39.66 -17.60 13.76
N ARG A 666 -38.88 -16.54 13.77
CA ARG A 666 -37.61 -16.45 13.03
C ARG A 666 -36.59 -17.49 13.49
N PHE A 667 -36.52 -17.75 14.79
CA PHE A 667 -35.67 -18.83 15.36
C PHE A 667 -36.06 -20.20 14.80
N LYS A 668 -37.36 -20.48 14.75
CA LYS A 668 -37.86 -21.76 14.22
C LYS A 668 -37.57 -21.94 12.74
N GLU A 669 -37.78 -20.89 11.91
CA GLU A 669 -37.48 -20.91 10.50
C GLU A 669 -35.98 -21.15 10.25
N LEU A 670 -35.09 -20.49 11.02
CA LEU A 670 -33.65 -20.69 10.92
C LEU A 670 -33.23 -22.11 11.36
N LYS A 671 -33.88 -22.68 12.39
CA LYS A 671 -33.62 -24.06 12.81
C LYS A 671 -34.08 -25.09 11.78
N ASP A 672 -35.18 -24.86 11.09
CA ASP A 672 -35.62 -25.68 9.98
C ASP A 672 -34.69 -25.60 8.77
N ALA A 673 -34.14 -24.42 8.50
CA ALA A 673 -33.12 -24.21 7.48
C ALA A 673 -31.77 -24.88 7.84
N GLU A 674 -31.33 -24.78 9.12
CA GLU A 674 -30.16 -25.50 9.63
C GLU A 674 -30.29 -27.01 9.44
N SER A 675 -31.45 -27.58 9.77
CA SER A 675 -31.70 -29.01 9.65
C SER A 675 -31.69 -29.50 8.20
N ARG A 676 -32.19 -28.69 7.25
CA ARG A 676 -32.13 -29.01 5.81
C ARG A 676 -30.70 -28.99 5.28
N LEU A 677 -29.94 -27.91 5.55
CA LEU A 677 -28.56 -27.78 5.12
C LEU A 677 -27.64 -28.86 5.78
N ALA A 678 -27.86 -29.21 7.04
CA ALA A 678 -27.12 -30.28 7.71
C ALA A 678 -27.31 -31.65 7.06
N LYS A 679 -28.51 -31.94 6.52
CA LYS A 679 -28.75 -33.15 5.73
C LYS A 679 -28.04 -33.16 4.40
N GLU A 680 -27.93 -32.00 3.74
CA GLU A 680 -27.20 -31.85 2.48
C GLU A 680 -25.68 -32.01 2.69
N CYS A 681 -25.15 -31.58 3.84
CA CYS A 681 -23.76 -31.75 4.20
C CYS A 681 -23.37 -33.20 4.59
N GLY A 682 -24.37 -34.12 4.71
CA GLY A 682 -24.13 -35.43 5.28
C GLY A 682 -23.70 -35.39 6.74
N ASP A 683 -24.18 -36.31 7.61
CA ASP A 683 -24.05 -36.31 9.08
C ASP A 683 -22.61 -36.25 9.65
N ARG A 684 -21.79 -35.35 9.16
CA ARG A 684 -20.49 -34.98 9.78
C ARG A 684 -20.75 -33.90 10.83
N VAL A 685 -21.09 -34.35 12.02
CA VAL A 685 -21.04 -33.53 13.23
C VAL A 685 -19.58 -33.13 13.48
N LEU A 686 -19.22 -31.95 13.02
CA LEU A 686 -18.03 -31.27 13.53
C LEU A 686 -18.40 -30.77 14.94
N LYS A 687 -17.85 -31.48 15.95
CA LYS A 687 -17.87 -31.07 17.36
C LYS A 687 -17.03 -29.81 17.57
#